data_0107c00ba28471990e7b3ccc99e8cda4
#
_entry.id   0107c00ba28471990e7b3ccc99e8cda4
#
_cell.length_a   1.000
_cell.length_b   1.000
_cell.length_c   1.000
_cell.angle_alpha   90.00
_cell.angle_beta   90.00
_cell.angle_gamma   90.00
#
_symmetry.space_group_name_H-M   'P 1'
#
loop_
_entity.id
_entity.type
_entity.pdbx_description
1 polymer ?
#
loop_
_entity_poly.entity_id
_entity_poly.type
_entity_poly.pdbx_seq_one_letter_code
_entity_poly.pdbx_strand_id
1 'polypeptide(L)'
;MKYSTLWLSLLAVCSAQAAEEPLAVGDYALQQSKPAKTERWSCKSCERDEGWFGEVGLGAGYANDDGATRFRNWVPSQQDSGMLGIFNADLQYRGEGSRYGSLEVKKLGMERFSLATEQGHYDGMRARLGYSESPFYWNSHGRSVYQPGESPLTQGSLAEFDKEVVRKKLTAGLAYTPKSPWRPYADFSHEKKEATLAYYQSSVPGIGSGPGLLPKPVDGSSTTLVKSGVSYLGEGWLVDLAYHGSLYRTDDTALYYGSVTDPYANERAYEPDNNFHQLSLSGQYNWDRQSLTGRVLTSQATSNGSLTAFRNAPITQDDFHGEVSTLQADAKWVGRFGRDLTLRAGGEYRDRKDKSDEYAVVGKQRGKSDRTRSKADLAADYRLSRSVKLTTGYQYKADQREQADRQDTDEHTLFLKGRYRPAGALQLGGKLAWSTRNGSDWRHDSAAGNGSPTLRQFYLADRDRVELRGDLGYQFSEGMDARLEGWWARDDYKEPDIGRSEGKDYGLDLTLNQQFDDNLSGHLFSNLQWITSSQNHAYTGAPDWDPYSTAVRDEITTLGLGLTQKKAFDRDLELGLDYSFAYGRGKTDASKGYDYPDLTSKQHRLEGYALYQLTKQHSLRWDVRYEYFQDVDYLYTGEERNLGNLNQDYNGYFTAVSWLYKF
;
A
#
# COMPACT_ATOMS: atom_id res chain seq x y z
N MET A 1 -15.51 -7.27 -12.64
CA MET A 1 -14.39 -7.71 -11.80
C MET A 1 -13.13 -6.95 -12.17
N LYS A 2 -12.86 -5.83 -11.58
CA LYS A 2 -11.58 -5.09 -11.53
C LYS A 2 -11.84 -3.68 -10.98
N TYR A 3 -12.12 -3.60 -9.67
CA TYR A 3 -12.47 -2.34 -8.99
C TYR A 3 -11.41 -1.90 -7.98
N SER A 4 -10.14 -2.25 -8.18
CA SER A 4 -9.13 -2.00 -7.15
C SER A 4 -7.98 -1.08 -7.55
N THR A 5 -7.93 -0.58 -8.77
CA THR A 5 -6.72 0.15 -9.24
C THR A 5 -6.81 1.68 -9.12
N LEU A 6 -7.99 2.27 -9.15
CA LEU A 6 -8.12 3.74 -9.00
C LEU A 6 -7.91 4.22 -7.55
N TRP A 7 -8.19 3.38 -6.56
CA TRP A 7 -8.09 3.74 -5.14
C TRP A 7 -6.69 3.64 -4.54
N LEU A 8 -5.84 2.82 -5.13
CA LEU A 8 -4.44 2.69 -4.68
C LEU A 8 -3.55 3.85 -5.11
N SER A 9 -3.89 4.54 -6.18
CA SER A 9 -3.11 5.69 -6.66
C SER A 9 -3.33 6.96 -5.83
N LEU A 10 -4.51 7.16 -5.25
CA LEU A 10 -4.79 8.31 -4.38
C LEU A 10 -4.21 8.16 -2.96
N LEU A 11 -4.02 6.92 -2.48
CA LEU A 11 -3.33 6.65 -1.21
C LEU A 11 -1.81 6.62 -1.35
N ALA A 12 -1.28 6.37 -2.55
CA ALA A 12 0.16 6.33 -2.80
C ALA A 12 0.80 7.73 -2.89
N VAL A 13 0.02 8.78 -3.11
CA VAL A 13 0.55 10.16 -3.16
C VAL A 13 0.93 10.69 -1.78
N CYS A 14 0.34 10.18 -0.70
CA CYS A 14 0.70 10.59 0.68
C CYS A 14 1.88 9.82 1.30
N SER A 15 2.44 8.80 0.63
CA SER A 15 3.55 8.01 1.18
C SER A 15 4.77 7.89 0.26
N ALA A 16 4.81 8.60 -0.85
CA ALA A 16 6.04 8.83 -1.59
C ALA A 16 6.84 9.97 -0.95
N GLN A 17 7.17 9.84 0.33
CA GLN A 17 8.47 10.32 0.76
C GLN A 17 9.45 9.54 -0.13
N ALA A 18 9.99 10.23 -1.15
CA ALA A 18 11.19 9.78 -1.81
C ALA A 18 12.15 9.37 -0.70
N ALA A 19 12.48 8.08 -0.62
CA ALA A 19 13.62 7.69 0.19
C ALA A 19 14.77 8.55 -0.34
N GLU A 20 15.14 9.56 0.40
CA GLU A 20 16.38 10.28 0.17
C GLU A 20 17.42 9.18 0.10
N GLU A 21 17.98 8.96 -1.10
CA GLU A 21 19.22 8.20 -1.18
C GLU A 21 20.15 8.89 -0.20
N PRO A 22 20.69 8.20 0.81
CA PRO A 22 21.55 8.83 1.78
C PRO A 22 22.60 9.59 0.97
N LEU A 23 22.69 10.89 1.21
CA LEU A 23 23.71 11.76 0.64
C LEU A 23 25.01 10.95 0.68
N ALA A 24 25.62 10.74 -0.48
CA ALA A 24 26.87 10.02 -0.54
C ALA A 24 27.82 10.71 0.44
N VAL A 25 28.00 10.10 1.59
CA VAL A 25 28.92 10.60 2.62
C VAL A 25 30.25 10.73 1.90
N GLY A 26 30.75 11.95 1.76
CA GLY A 26 32.03 12.17 1.12
C GLY A 26 33.07 11.27 1.79
N ASP A 27 34.01 10.77 1.02
CA ASP A 27 35.15 10.03 1.58
C ASP A 27 35.98 11.01 2.45
N TYR A 28 35.61 11.08 3.72
CA TYR A 28 36.30 11.90 4.72
C TYR A 28 37.60 11.26 5.20
N ALA A 29 38.10 10.25 4.48
CA ALA A 29 39.29 9.45 4.88
C ALA A 29 39.15 8.85 6.30
N LEU A 30 37.95 8.46 6.71
CA LEU A 30 37.66 7.91 8.03
C LEU A 30 38.50 6.66 8.34
N GLN A 31 38.95 5.95 7.31
CA GLN A 31 39.89 4.81 7.48
C GLN A 31 41.29 5.26 7.95
N GLN A 32 41.66 6.53 7.78
CA GLN A 32 42.93 7.09 8.24
C GLN A 32 42.74 7.90 9.53
N SER A 33 41.50 8.07 10.01
CA SER A 33 41.25 8.76 11.26
C SER A 33 41.67 7.88 12.42
N LYS A 34 42.60 8.38 13.24
CA LYS A 34 42.91 7.76 14.52
C LYS A 34 41.65 7.90 15.40
N PRO A 35 41.23 6.84 16.12
CA PRO A 35 40.12 6.96 17.04
C PRO A 35 40.38 8.13 17.99
N ALA A 36 39.38 9.01 18.08
CA ALA A 36 39.48 10.16 19.00
C ALA A 36 39.58 9.60 20.43
N LYS A 37 40.53 10.12 21.21
CA LYS A 37 40.66 9.80 22.63
C LYS A 37 39.48 10.43 23.36
N THR A 38 38.37 9.72 23.43
CA THR A 38 37.12 10.18 24.06
C THR A 38 37.15 10.20 25.58
N GLU A 39 38.19 9.63 26.19
CA GLU A 39 38.39 9.56 27.65
C GLU A 39 38.42 10.94 28.35
N ARG A 40 38.62 12.02 27.61
CA ARG A 40 38.64 13.41 28.09
C ARG A 40 37.43 14.23 27.67
N TRP A 41 36.50 13.65 26.98
CA TRP A 41 35.31 14.37 26.54
C TRP A 41 34.24 14.29 27.64
N SER A 42 34.19 15.29 28.51
CA SER A 42 33.07 15.54 29.40
C SER A 42 32.22 16.66 28.78
N CYS A 43 31.04 16.31 28.33
CA CYS A 43 30.04 17.28 27.91
C CYS A 43 29.28 17.79 29.14
N LYS A 44 29.61 18.98 29.63
CA LYS A 44 28.93 19.62 30.75
C LYS A 44 27.47 19.99 30.47
N SER A 45 27.06 20.02 29.19
CA SER A 45 25.67 20.25 28.74
C SER A 45 24.92 18.96 28.38
N CYS A 46 25.50 17.81 28.62
CA CYS A 46 24.90 16.51 28.35
C CYS A 46 24.41 15.83 29.65
N GLU A 47 24.14 16.56 30.71
CA GLU A 47 23.34 16.02 31.81
C GLU A 47 21.99 15.64 31.24
N ARG A 48 21.77 14.34 31.09
CA ARG A 48 20.48 13.82 30.69
C ARG A 48 19.61 13.86 31.92
N ASP A 49 18.58 14.68 31.88
CA ASP A 49 17.56 14.62 32.91
C ASP A 49 16.98 13.21 32.98
N GLU A 50 17.05 12.59 34.14
CA GLU A 50 16.44 11.32 34.45
C GLU A 50 14.99 11.53 34.85
N GLY A 51 14.14 10.54 34.55
CA GLY A 51 12.72 10.62 34.87
C GLY A 51 11.82 10.48 33.65
N TRP A 52 10.59 10.87 33.86
CA TRP A 52 9.58 10.90 32.81
C TRP A 52 9.55 12.29 32.14
N PHE A 53 9.43 12.31 30.85
CA PHE A 53 9.21 13.51 30.04
C PHE A 53 8.32 13.16 28.86
N GLY A 54 7.68 14.16 28.30
CA GLY A 54 6.78 13.98 27.20
C GLY A 54 5.53 14.86 27.29
N GLU A 55 4.46 14.41 26.66
CA GLU A 55 3.23 15.16 26.58
C GLU A 55 2.02 14.26 26.81
N VAL A 56 1.04 14.77 27.53
CA VAL A 56 -0.31 14.18 27.62
C VAL A 56 -1.33 15.18 27.09
N GLY A 57 -2.33 14.68 26.37
CA GLY A 57 -3.41 15.47 25.80
C GLY A 57 -4.77 14.92 26.20
N LEU A 58 -5.65 15.79 26.68
CA LEU A 58 -7.05 15.48 26.97
C LEU A 58 -7.91 16.44 26.16
N GLY A 59 -8.82 15.90 25.37
CA GLY A 59 -9.66 16.69 24.48
C GLY A 59 -11.08 16.20 24.37
N ALA A 60 -11.92 17.06 23.84
CA ALA A 60 -13.26 16.76 23.40
C ALA A 60 -13.44 17.24 21.96
N GLY A 61 -14.18 16.48 21.19
CA GLY A 61 -14.42 16.79 19.79
C GLY A 61 -15.85 16.50 19.40
N TYR A 62 -16.19 16.96 18.20
CA TYR A 62 -17.47 16.71 17.56
C TYR A 62 -17.20 16.33 16.09
N ALA A 63 -17.82 15.27 15.64
CA ALA A 63 -17.82 14.85 14.25
C ALA A 63 -19.25 14.86 13.69
N ASN A 64 -19.39 15.27 12.44
CA ASN A 64 -20.61 15.13 11.66
C ASN A 64 -20.22 14.61 10.27
N ASP A 65 -20.74 13.48 9.91
CA ASP A 65 -20.47 12.80 8.64
C ASP A 65 -21.66 12.89 7.65
N ASP A 66 -22.72 13.63 8.03
CA ASP A 66 -23.96 13.76 7.25
C ASP A 66 -24.54 12.37 6.83
N GLY A 67 -24.41 11.37 7.70
CA GLY A 67 -24.77 9.98 7.43
C GLY A 67 -23.77 9.22 6.53
N ALA A 68 -22.63 9.82 6.22
CA ALA A 68 -21.62 9.22 5.36
C ALA A 68 -20.54 8.46 6.16
N THR A 69 -20.77 7.20 6.44
CA THR A 69 -19.91 6.36 7.28
C THR A 69 -18.45 6.33 6.82
N ARG A 70 -18.17 6.59 5.54
CA ARG A 70 -16.80 6.62 5.01
C ARG A 70 -15.92 7.71 5.64
N PHE A 71 -16.48 8.87 5.99
CA PHE A 71 -15.76 9.93 6.70
C PHE A 71 -15.21 9.43 8.04
N ARG A 72 -15.92 8.50 8.70
CA ARG A 72 -15.53 7.87 9.97
C ARG A 72 -14.18 7.13 9.88
N ASN A 73 -13.74 6.70 8.68
CA ASN A 73 -12.42 6.07 8.52
C ASN A 73 -11.27 7.04 8.84
N TRP A 74 -11.49 8.34 8.73
CA TRP A 74 -10.50 9.38 9.04
C TRP A 74 -10.61 9.85 10.49
N VAL A 75 -11.84 10.03 10.94
CA VAL A 75 -12.16 10.46 12.30
C VAL A 75 -13.21 9.48 12.87
N PRO A 76 -12.81 8.25 13.20
CA PRO A 76 -13.74 7.26 13.73
C PRO A 76 -14.40 7.78 14.98
N SER A 77 -15.72 7.80 15.00
CA SER A 77 -16.58 8.00 16.17
C SER A 77 -17.51 6.81 16.28
N GLN A 78 -18.08 6.57 17.45
CA GLN A 78 -19.03 5.46 17.65
C GLN A 78 -20.42 5.76 17.09
N GLN A 79 -20.64 6.97 16.57
CA GLN A 79 -21.93 7.42 16.05
C GLN A 79 -21.73 8.17 14.74
N ASP A 80 -22.76 8.21 13.92
CA ASP A 80 -22.78 8.94 12.64
C ASP A 80 -22.47 10.42 12.85
N SER A 81 -22.90 10.96 13.94
CA SER A 81 -22.50 12.30 14.41
C SER A 81 -22.52 12.34 15.93
N GLY A 82 -21.71 13.19 16.53
CA GLY A 82 -21.76 13.39 17.98
C GLY A 82 -20.46 13.83 18.64
N MET A 83 -20.57 13.96 19.94
CA MET A 83 -19.46 14.32 20.81
C MET A 83 -18.59 13.10 21.09
N LEU A 84 -17.27 13.31 21.17
CA LEU A 84 -16.29 12.28 21.50
C LEU A 84 -15.23 12.84 22.43
N GLY A 85 -14.68 11.95 23.27
CA GLY A 85 -13.51 12.23 24.10
C GLY A 85 -12.24 11.72 23.44
N ILE A 86 -11.14 12.42 23.62
CA ILE A 86 -9.86 12.09 23.03
C ILE A 86 -8.80 12.15 24.11
N PHE A 87 -8.08 11.04 24.31
CA PHE A 87 -6.91 11.02 25.16
C PHE A 87 -5.69 10.57 24.36
N ASN A 88 -4.61 11.36 24.45
CA ASN A 88 -3.31 11.05 23.86
C ASN A 88 -2.23 11.13 24.94
N ALA A 89 -1.21 10.30 24.83
CA ALA A 89 0.00 10.41 25.64
C ALA A 89 1.21 9.95 24.84
N ASP A 90 2.28 10.70 24.90
CA ASP A 90 3.61 10.33 24.38
C ASP A 90 4.60 10.57 25.51
N LEU A 91 4.91 9.51 26.23
CA LEU A 91 5.75 9.54 27.41
C LEU A 91 7.01 8.73 27.18
N GLN A 92 8.11 9.30 27.58
CA GLN A 92 9.42 8.66 27.54
C GLN A 92 10.02 8.69 28.95
N TYR A 93 10.63 7.59 29.32
CA TYR A 93 11.36 7.43 30.57
C TYR A 93 12.85 7.26 30.30
N ARG A 94 13.67 7.97 31.02
CA ARG A 94 15.13 7.77 31.08
C ARG A 94 15.52 7.50 32.51
N GLY A 95 16.18 6.38 32.73
CA GLY A 95 16.70 5.99 34.03
C GLY A 95 18.21 5.94 34.04
N GLU A 96 18.75 5.59 35.19
CA GLU A 96 20.21 5.42 35.37
C GLU A 96 20.78 4.43 34.34
N GLY A 97 21.97 4.74 33.86
CA GLY A 97 22.69 3.92 32.90
C GLY A 97 22.02 3.95 31.52
N SER A 98 21.68 2.79 31.00
CA SER A 98 21.09 2.60 29.67
C SER A 98 19.59 2.30 29.71
N ARG A 99 18.93 2.43 30.85
CA ARG A 99 17.49 2.16 31.00
C ARG A 99 16.64 3.20 30.29
N TYR A 100 15.62 2.73 29.59
CA TYR A 100 14.62 3.59 28.96
C TYR A 100 13.25 2.93 28.95
N GLY A 101 12.23 3.75 28.76
CA GLY A 101 10.87 3.32 28.54
C GLY A 101 10.12 4.31 27.69
N SER A 102 9.07 3.86 27.03
CA SER A 102 8.10 4.72 26.36
C SER A 102 6.68 4.20 26.55
N LEU A 103 5.74 5.12 26.58
CA LEU A 103 4.31 4.84 26.55
C LEU A 103 3.66 5.77 25.53
N GLU A 104 3.09 5.20 24.49
CA GLU A 104 2.35 5.92 23.47
C GLU A 104 0.88 5.52 23.54
N VAL A 105 0.00 6.50 23.66
CA VAL A 105 -1.45 6.35 23.62
C VAL A 105 -1.97 7.30 22.55
N LYS A 106 -2.65 6.78 21.55
CA LYS A 106 -3.21 7.58 20.46
C LYS A 106 -4.72 7.43 20.41
N LYS A 107 -5.43 8.55 20.50
CA LYS A 107 -6.87 8.66 20.24
C LYS A 107 -7.71 7.71 21.11
N LEU A 108 -7.30 7.43 22.35
CA LEU A 108 -8.12 6.65 23.28
C LEU A 108 -9.43 7.40 23.56
N GLY A 109 -10.55 6.70 23.49
CA GLY A 109 -11.89 7.27 23.51
C GLY A 109 -12.54 7.38 22.12
N MET A 110 -11.79 7.08 21.06
CA MET A 110 -12.28 6.92 19.69
C MET A 110 -12.27 5.44 19.32
N GLU A 111 -13.06 5.03 18.32
CA GLU A 111 -13.08 3.64 17.83
C GLU A 111 -11.74 3.19 17.27
N ARG A 112 -11.02 4.10 16.62
CA ARG A 112 -9.65 3.86 16.17
C ARG A 112 -8.68 4.40 17.21
N PHE A 113 -8.05 3.52 17.95
CA PHE A 113 -7.04 3.89 18.93
C PHE A 113 -5.88 2.92 18.96
N SER A 114 -4.78 3.32 19.57
CA SER A 114 -3.64 2.45 19.82
C SER A 114 -2.95 2.77 21.14
N LEU A 115 -2.44 1.71 21.78
CA LEU A 115 -1.60 1.73 22.96
C LEU A 115 -0.30 1.01 22.63
N ALA A 116 0.84 1.59 22.94
CA ALA A 116 2.13 0.93 22.77
C ALA A 116 3.06 1.30 23.92
N THR A 117 3.85 0.33 24.38
CA THR A 117 4.92 0.56 25.36
C THR A 117 6.16 -0.21 24.94
N GLU A 118 7.30 0.40 25.13
CA GLU A 118 8.59 -0.24 25.01
C GLU A 118 9.42 0.05 26.26
N GLN A 119 10.09 -0.96 26.79
CA GLN A 119 10.97 -0.85 27.96
C GLN A 119 12.23 -1.66 27.74
N GLY A 120 13.34 -1.19 28.22
CA GLY A 120 14.59 -1.93 28.11
C GLY A 120 15.85 -1.16 28.46
N HIS A 121 16.92 -1.70 27.91
CA HIS A 121 18.27 -1.13 27.99
C HIS A 121 18.80 -0.93 26.56
N TYR A 122 19.41 0.22 26.29
CA TYR A 122 19.99 0.50 24.97
C TYR A 122 21.08 -0.50 24.53
N ASP A 123 21.79 -1.05 25.52
CA ASP A 123 22.87 -2.04 25.33
C ASP A 123 22.47 -3.44 25.84
N GLY A 124 21.18 -3.72 25.92
CA GLY A 124 20.64 -4.94 26.50
C GLY A 124 19.34 -5.40 25.88
N MET A 125 18.48 -5.90 26.75
CA MET A 125 17.16 -6.42 26.38
C MET A 125 16.16 -5.29 26.22
N ARG A 126 15.30 -5.40 25.21
CA ARG A 126 14.14 -4.55 24.97
C ARG A 126 12.88 -5.40 24.85
N ALA A 127 11.83 -4.97 25.49
CA ALA A 127 10.51 -5.57 25.39
C ALA A 127 9.50 -4.52 24.94
N ARG A 128 8.62 -4.87 24.04
CA ARG A 128 7.52 -4.01 23.55
C ARG A 128 6.21 -4.75 23.57
N LEU A 129 5.15 -4.02 23.91
CA LEU A 129 3.77 -4.49 23.87
C LEU A 129 2.93 -3.42 23.18
N GLY A 130 1.93 -3.83 22.42
CA GLY A 130 1.01 -2.91 21.78
C GLY A 130 -0.34 -3.53 21.57
N TYR A 131 -1.37 -2.68 21.62
CA TYR A 131 -2.74 -3.02 21.30
C TYR A 131 -3.34 -1.92 20.42
N SER A 132 -4.09 -2.30 19.40
CA SER A 132 -4.78 -1.34 18.54
C SER A 132 -6.12 -1.87 18.06
N GLU A 133 -7.07 -0.96 17.92
CA GLU A 133 -8.32 -1.19 17.22
C GLU A 133 -8.37 -0.33 15.95
N SER A 134 -8.86 -0.90 14.86
CA SER A 134 -8.91 -0.24 13.57
C SER A 134 -10.19 -0.63 12.83
N PRO A 135 -11.25 0.13 12.97
CA PRO A 135 -12.46 -0.02 12.17
C PRO A 135 -12.23 0.50 10.75
N PHE A 136 -13.03 -0.04 9.82
CA PHE A 136 -13.17 0.44 8.46
C PHE A 136 -14.63 0.36 8.04
N TYR A 137 -15.17 1.47 7.56
CA TYR A 137 -16.57 1.62 7.15
C TYR A 137 -16.67 1.86 5.64
N TRP A 138 -17.69 1.28 5.01
CA TRP A 138 -18.07 1.63 3.64
C TRP A 138 -19.13 2.73 3.66
N ASN A 139 -19.05 3.62 2.71
CA ASN A 139 -19.99 4.75 2.64
C ASN A 139 -21.43 4.33 2.24
N SER A 140 -21.58 3.18 1.62
CA SER A 140 -22.87 2.68 1.15
C SER A 140 -23.49 1.68 2.12
N HIS A 141 -24.77 1.89 2.46
CA HIS A 141 -25.58 0.91 3.13
C HIS A 141 -25.99 -0.16 2.12
N GLY A 142 -25.70 -1.44 2.43
CA GLY A 142 -26.17 -2.57 1.63
C GLY A 142 -27.66 -2.82 1.86
N ARG A 143 -28.36 -3.34 0.86
CA ARG A 143 -29.72 -3.87 1.02
C ARG A 143 -29.75 -5.36 0.68
N SER A 144 -30.47 -6.12 1.48
CA SER A 144 -30.62 -7.55 1.25
C SER A 144 -31.97 -8.05 1.76
N VAL A 145 -32.44 -9.12 1.16
CA VAL A 145 -33.52 -9.93 1.73
C VAL A 145 -33.02 -10.86 2.84
N TYR A 146 -31.69 -11.02 2.96
CA TYR A 146 -31.05 -11.74 4.06
C TYR A 146 -30.46 -10.72 5.02
N GLN A 147 -30.84 -10.79 6.27
CA GLN A 147 -30.26 -9.91 7.28
C GLN A 147 -28.95 -10.49 7.83
N PRO A 148 -27.95 -9.66 8.15
CA PRO A 148 -26.74 -10.14 8.83
C PRO A 148 -27.09 -10.83 10.14
N GLY A 149 -26.45 -11.97 10.40
CA GLY A 149 -26.70 -12.78 11.60
C GLY A 149 -25.98 -14.12 11.51
N GLU A 150 -26.30 -15.01 12.43
CA GLU A 150 -25.74 -16.36 12.42
C GLU A 150 -26.25 -17.16 11.22
N SER A 151 -25.40 -18.03 10.67
CA SER A 151 -25.75 -18.96 9.60
C SER A 151 -26.67 -20.07 10.12
N PRO A 152 -27.76 -20.50 9.42
CA PRO A 152 -28.14 -20.11 8.06
C PRO A 152 -28.89 -18.76 8.01
N LEU A 153 -28.61 -17.96 6.99
CA LEU A 153 -29.37 -16.75 6.73
C LEU A 153 -30.70 -17.09 6.05
N THR A 154 -31.80 -16.65 6.64
CA THR A 154 -33.12 -16.86 6.09
C THR A 154 -33.66 -15.66 5.36
N GLN A 155 -34.35 -15.90 4.25
CA GLN A 155 -34.98 -14.87 3.45
C GLN A 155 -36.13 -14.18 4.21
N GLY A 156 -36.08 -12.83 4.25
CA GLY A 156 -37.11 -12.00 4.85
C GLY A 156 -37.51 -10.85 3.93
N SER A 157 -37.90 -9.71 4.51
CA SER A 157 -38.16 -8.48 3.79
C SER A 157 -36.82 -7.82 3.39
N LEU A 158 -36.84 -7.07 2.28
CA LEU A 158 -35.67 -6.29 1.85
C LEU A 158 -35.40 -5.17 2.87
N ALA A 159 -34.25 -5.20 3.51
CA ALA A 159 -33.83 -4.23 4.53
C ALA A 159 -32.36 -3.85 4.38
N GLU A 160 -31.99 -2.72 4.95
CA GLU A 160 -30.63 -2.19 4.91
C GLU A 160 -29.75 -2.82 5.98
N PHE A 161 -28.46 -2.89 5.68
CA PHE A 161 -27.44 -3.31 6.63
C PHE A 161 -26.12 -2.56 6.37
N ASP A 162 -25.37 -2.35 7.44
CA ASP A 162 -24.07 -1.67 7.37
C ASP A 162 -22.96 -2.65 7.03
N LYS A 163 -22.00 -2.18 6.26
CA LYS A 163 -20.80 -2.91 5.89
C LYS A 163 -19.61 -2.33 6.66
N GLU A 164 -19.03 -3.15 7.51
CA GLU A 164 -17.90 -2.74 8.34
C GLU A 164 -16.90 -3.87 8.56
N VAL A 165 -15.69 -3.50 8.91
CA VAL A 165 -14.62 -4.40 9.39
C VAL A 165 -13.98 -3.78 10.60
N VAL A 166 -13.91 -4.51 11.70
CA VAL A 166 -13.16 -4.12 12.89
C VAL A 166 -12.00 -5.08 13.08
N ARG A 167 -10.79 -4.54 13.24
CA ARG A 167 -9.57 -5.30 13.50
C ARG A 167 -9.03 -4.94 14.86
N LYS A 168 -8.85 -5.95 15.72
CA LYS A 168 -8.26 -5.86 17.06
C LYS A 168 -6.92 -6.57 17.04
N LYS A 169 -5.83 -5.85 17.29
CA LYS A 169 -4.49 -6.37 17.14
C LYS A 169 -3.67 -6.22 18.40
N LEU A 170 -3.15 -7.34 18.91
CA LEU A 170 -2.16 -7.42 19.96
C LEU A 170 -0.78 -7.64 19.35
N THR A 171 0.24 -6.94 19.83
CA THR A 171 1.64 -7.14 19.41
C THR A 171 2.53 -7.29 20.64
N ALA A 172 3.55 -8.15 20.54
CA ALA A 172 4.60 -8.29 21.52
C ALA A 172 5.95 -8.47 20.83
N GLY A 173 7.01 -7.94 21.39
CA GLY A 173 8.34 -8.07 20.81
C GLY A 173 9.42 -8.11 21.86
N LEU A 174 10.45 -8.90 21.62
CA LEU A 174 11.66 -9.00 22.42
C LEU A 174 12.87 -8.86 21.49
N ALA A 175 13.83 -8.04 21.88
CA ALA A 175 15.09 -7.94 21.17
C ALA A 175 16.23 -7.77 22.18
N TYR A 176 17.37 -8.37 21.86
CA TYR A 176 18.55 -8.27 22.67
C TYR A 176 19.70 -7.70 21.84
N THR A 177 20.23 -6.56 22.27
CA THR A 177 21.34 -5.87 21.59
C THR A 177 22.51 -5.68 22.55
N PRO A 178 23.22 -6.79 22.89
CA PRO A 178 24.38 -6.72 23.78
C PRO A 178 25.57 -6.08 23.06
N LYS A 179 26.64 -5.84 23.82
CA LYS A 179 27.96 -5.51 23.26
C LYS A 179 28.54 -6.66 22.42
N SER A 180 28.00 -7.88 22.53
CA SER A 180 28.27 -9.05 21.69
C SER A 180 27.79 -8.81 20.24
N PRO A 181 28.41 -9.45 19.24
CA PRO A 181 27.95 -9.38 17.85
C PRO A 181 26.60 -10.06 17.58
N TRP A 182 26.13 -10.91 18.49
CA TRP A 182 24.88 -11.65 18.34
C TRP A 182 23.66 -10.83 18.82
N ARG A 183 22.63 -10.71 17.99
CA ARG A 183 21.42 -9.92 18.25
C ARG A 183 20.18 -10.74 17.96
N PRO A 184 19.72 -11.57 18.92
CA PRO A 184 18.46 -12.29 18.76
C PRO A 184 17.26 -11.37 18.95
N TYR A 185 16.18 -11.69 18.23
CA TYR A 185 14.90 -10.99 18.32
C TYR A 185 13.74 -11.94 18.08
N ALA A 186 12.58 -11.59 18.63
CA ALA A 186 11.32 -12.26 18.38
C ALA A 186 10.16 -11.25 18.44
N ASP A 187 9.27 -11.31 17.46
CA ASP A 187 8.06 -10.52 17.35
C ASP A 187 6.86 -11.44 17.19
N PHE A 188 5.80 -11.11 17.86
CA PHE A 188 4.51 -11.78 17.82
C PHE A 188 3.42 -10.75 17.54
N SER A 189 2.45 -11.09 16.71
CA SER A 189 1.20 -10.34 16.64
C SER A 189 0.02 -11.30 16.44
N HIS A 190 -1.09 -10.96 17.08
CA HIS A 190 -2.36 -11.65 16.91
C HIS A 190 -3.43 -10.61 16.59
N GLU A 191 -4.06 -10.77 15.42
CA GLU A 191 -5.13 -9.90 14.95
C GLU A 191 -6.42 -10.69 14.81
N LYS A 192 -7.48 -10.25 15.49
CA LYS A 192 -8.85 -10.74 15.31
C LYS A 192 -9.59 -9.77 14.37
N LYS A 193 -10.29 -10.31 13.40
CA LYS A 193 -11.13 -9.58 12.45
C LYS A 193 -12.59 -9.97 12.67
N GLU A 194 -13.41 -8.97 12.95
CA GLU A 194 -14.88 -9.05 12.98
C GLU A 194 -15.40 -8.18 11.82
N ALA A 195 -16.37 -8.67 11.06
CA ALA A 195 -16.83 -7.93 9.90
C ALA A 195 -18.25 -8.30 9.48
N THR A 196 -18.97 -7.33 8.92
CA THR A 196 -20.13 -7.54 8.09
C THR A 196 -19.79 -7.12 6.65
N LEU A 197 -19.55 -8.10 5.80
CA LEU A 197 -19.23 -7.90 4.38
C LEU A 197 -20.47 -8.24 3.53
N ALA A 198 -20.32 -8.18 2.21
CA ALA A 198 -21.34 -8.63 1.28
C ALA A 198 -20.75 -9.32 0.06
N TYR A 199 -21.40 -10.39 -0.38
CA TYR A 199 -21.19 -10.95 -1.70
C TYR A 199 -22.20 -10.34 -2.69
N TYR A 200 -21.74 -9.94 -3.85
CA TYR A 200 -22.62 -9.61 -4.97
C TYR A 200 -23.09 -10.90 -5.64
N GLN A 201 -24.38 -10.97 -5.90
CA GLN A 201 -25.00 -12.06 -6.67
C GLN A 201 -25.77 -11.48 -7.84
N SER A 202 -25.58 -12.03 -9.03
CA SER A 202 -26.28 -11.59 -10.24
C SER A 202 -27.78 -11.91 -10.23
N SER A 203 -28.21 -12.84 -9.37
CA SER A 203 -29.60 -13.18 -9.14
C SER A 203 -29.77 -13.65 -7.70
N VAL A 204 -30.67 -13.02 -6.97
CA VAL A 204 -31.06 -13.41 -5.60
C VAL A 204 -32.51 -13.84 -5.62
N PRO A 205 -32.84 -15.07 -5.18
CA PRO A 205 -34.26 -15.49 -5.05
C PRO A 205 -35.00 -14.49 -4.15
N GLY A 206 -36.22 -14.13 -4.53
CA GLY A 206 -37.09 -13.27 -3.74
C GLY A 206 -37.04 -11.77 -4.06
N ILE A 207 -36.03 -11.31 -4.84
CA ILE A 207 -35.97 -9.90 -5.31
C ILE A 207 -36.44 -9.77 -6.78
N GLY A 208 -36.91 -10.85 -7.39
CA GLY A 208 -37.15 -10.93 -8.83
C GLY A 208 -35.90 -11.38 -9.60
N SER A 209 -35.76 -11.01 -10.86
CA SER A 209 -34.62 -11.43 -11.71
C SER A 209 -33.41 -10.49 -11.66
N GLY A 210 -33.26 -9.69 -10.59
CA GLY A 210 -32.20 -8.69 -10.48
C GLY A 210 -31.04 -9.09 -9.57
N PRO A 211 -29.93 -8.33 -9.63
CA PRO A 211 -28.79 -8.51 -8.73
C PRO A 211 -29.15 -8.18 -7.28
N GLY A 212 -28.42 -8.76 -6.34
CA GLY A 212 -28.61 -8.50 -4.93
C GLY A 212 -27.34 -8.73 -4.11
N LEU A 213 -27.38 -8.33 -2.85
CA LEU A 213 -26.34 -8.58 -1.88
C LEU A 213 -26.70 -9.76 -0.98
N LEU A 214 -25.73 -10.61 -0.70
CA LEU A 214 -25.76 -11.59 0.36
C LEU A 214 -24.81 -11.12 1.45
N PRO A 215 -25.31 -10.77 2.65
CA PRO A 215 -24.46 -10.43 3.78
C PRO A 215 -23.50 -11.57 4.11
N LYS A 216 -22.26 -11.23 4.40
CA LYS A 216 -21.23 -12.17 4.85
C LYS A 216 -20.75 -11.74 6.23
N PRO A 217 -21.35 -12.22 7.30
CA PRO A 217 -20.82 -12.05 8.64
C PRO A 217 -19.48 -12.78 8.78
N VAL A 218 -18.55 -12.21 9.53
CA VAL A 218 -17.25 -12.80 9.88
C VAL A 218 -17.04 -12.55 11.36
N ASP A 219 -17.32 -13.55 12.17
CA ASP A 219 -17.37 -13.39 13.63
C ASP A 219 -16.08 -13.79 14.35
N GLY A 220 -15.03 -14.20 13.65
CA GLY A 220 -13.87 -14.66 14.39
C GLY A 220 -12.67 -15.07 13.56
N SER A 221 -12.48 -14.52 12.36
CA SER A 221 -11.24 -14.83 11.68
C SER A 221 -10.06 -14.17 12.38
N SER A 222 -8.97 -14.92 12.56
CA SER A 222 -7.77 -14.45 13.22
C SER A 222 -6.52 -14.72 12.39
N THR A 223 -5.53 -13.82 12.54
CA THR A 223 -4.20 -13.99 11.94
C THR A 223 -3.15 -13.84 13.01
N THR A 224 -2.37 -14.90 13.21
CA THR A 224 -1.22 -14.89 14.12
C THR A 224 0.06 -14.84 13.31
N LEU A 225 0.91 -13.84 13.58
CA LEU A 225 2.22 -13.68 12.96
C LEU A 225 3.30 -13.91 14.02
N VAL A 226 4.30 -14.69 13.65
CA VAL A 226 5.52 -14.89 14.46
C VAL A 226 6.72 -14.58 13.58
N LYS A 227 7.59 -13.71 14.07
CA LYS A 227 8.89 -13.46 13.45
C LYS A 227 9.96 -13.62 14.50
N SER A 228 10.95 -14.45 14.23
CA SER A 228 12.10 -14.63 15.13
C SER A 228 13.37 -14.78 14.33
N GLY A 229 14.49 -14.37 14.91
CA GLY A 229 15.74 -14.44 14.19
C GLY A 229 16.93 -14.10 15.06
N VAL A 230 18.08 -14.24 14.45
CA VAL A 230 19.34 -13.83 15.03
C VAL A 230 20.21 -13.17 13.97
N SER A 231 20.64 -11.94 14.27
CA SER A 231 21.62 -11.25 13.45
C SER A 231 23.01 -11.37 14.09
N TYR A 232 24.02 -11.54 13.26
CA TYR A 232 25.43 -11.48 13.65
C TYR A 232 26.11 -10.31 12.95
N LEU A 233 26.69 -9.41 13.72
CA LEU A 233 27.37 -8.20 13.25
C LEU A 233 28.88 -8.36 13.46
N GLY A 234 29.64 -8.56 12.36
CA GLY A 234 31.09 -8.62 12.37
C GLY A 234 31.74 -7.37 11.76
N GLU A 235 33.07 -7.34 11.72
CA GLU A 235 33.79 -6.27 11.03
C GLU A 235 33.57 -6.38 9.51
N GLY A 236 32.84 -5.41 8.94
CA GLY A 236 32.52 -5.35 7.52
C GLY A 236 31.45 -6.29 7.03
N TRP A 237 30.84 -7.11 7.87
CA TRP A 237 29.77 -8.01 7.47
C TRP A 237 28.66 -8.16 8.50
N LEU A 238 27.47 -8.44 7.99
CA LEU A 238 26.27 -8.74 8.76
C LEU A 238 25.62 -9.97 8.15
N VAL A 239 25.16 -10.88 9.01
CA VAL A 239 24.33 -12.03 8.60
C VAL A 239 23.11 -12.07 9.50
N ASP A 240 21.96 -12.32 8.92
CA ASP A 240 20.68 -12.48 9.61
C ASP A 240 20.00 -13.76 9.16
N LEU A 241 19.68 -14.61 10.12
CA LEU A 241 18.85 -15.80 9.95
C LEU A 241 17.50 -15.53 10.61
N ALA A 242 16.43 -15.55 9.82
CA ALA A 242 15.09 -15.21 10.29
C ALA A 242 14.06 -16.25 9.87
N TYR A 243 13.17 -16.56 10.80
CA TYR A 243 11.93 -17.29 10.58
C TYR A 243 10.75 -16.34 10.59
N HIS A 244 9.80 -16.56 9.68
CA HIS A 244 8.52 -15.87 9.63
C HIS A 244 7.39 -16.88 9.46
N GLY A 245 6.44 -16.88 10.40
CA GLY A 245 5.23 -17.70 10.36
C GLY A 245 3.97 -16.83 10.34
N SER A 246 2.97 -17.26 9.56
CA SER A 246 1.63 -16.67 9.53
C SER A 246 0.60 -17.79 9.60
N LEU A 247 -0.31 -17.70 10.57
CA LEU A 247 -1.37 -18.67 10.80
C LEU A 247 -2.70 -17.93 10.71
N TYR A 248 -3.49 -18.23 9.69
CA TYR A 248 -4.85 -17.73 9.55
C TYR A 248 -5.84 -18.81 10.01
N ARG A 249 -6.82 -18.42 10.81
CA ARG A 249 -7.88 -19.30 11.32
C ARG A 249 -9.22 -18.61 11.18
N THR A 250 -10.22 -19.39 10.86
CA THR A 250 -11.62 -18.96 10.84
C THR A 250 -12.49 -19.97 11.56
N ASP A 251 -13.47 -19.49 12.32
CA ASP A 251 -14.42 -20.35 13.01
C ASP A 251 -15.53 -20.83 12.05
N ASP A 252 -15.76 -20.05 10.97
CA ASP A 252 -16.78 -20.34 9.98
C ASP A 252 -16.19 -21.06 8.77
N THR A 253 -16.77 -22.20 8.40
CA THR A 253 -16.38 -22.97 7.20
C THR A 253 -17.24 -22.62 6.00
N ALA A 254 -18.53 -22.39 6.21
CA ALA A 254 -19.50 -22.08 5.16
C ALA A 254 -20.64 -21.18 5.66
N LEU A 255 -21.11 -20.32 4.76
CA LEU A 255 -22.32 -19.53 4.91
C LEU A 255 -23.47 -20.28 4.24
N TYR A 256 -24.47 -20.67 5.02
CA TYR A 256 -25.72 -21.25 4.51
C TYR A 256 -26.78 -20.17 4.38
N TYR A 257 -27.56 -20.22 3.34
CA TYR A 257 -28.66 -19.28 3.12
C TYR A 257 -29.78 -19.86 2.27
N GLY A 258 -30.99 -19.46 2.56
CA GLY A 258 -32.17 -19.99 1.86
C GLY A 258 -33.49 -19.35 2.24
N SER A 259 -34.60 -20.02 1.87
CA SER A 259 -35.93 -19.58 2.27
C SER A 259 -36.22 -19.94 3.72
N VAL A 260 -37.32 -19.43 4.28
CA VAL A 260 -37.78 -19.79 5.62
C VAL A 260 -38.08 -21.28 5.73
N THR A 261 -38.54 -21.89 4.63
CA THR A 261 -38.89 -23.34 4.58
C THR A 261 -37.71 -24.25 4.26
N ASP A 262 -36.64 -23.68 3.67
CA ASP A 262 -35.38 -24.37 3.35
C ASP A 262 -34.19 -23.44 3.54
N PRO A 263 -33.76 -23.24 4.79
CA PRO A 263 -32.71 -22.29 5.10
C PRO A 263 -31.31 -22.73 4.65
N TYR A 264 -31.13 -24.02 4.34
CA TYR A 264 -29.86 -24.60 3.87
C TYR A 264 -29.84 -24.85 2.36
N ALA A 265 -30.75 -24.24 1.59
CA ALA A 265 -30.85 -24.43 0.14
C ALA A 265 -29.60 -24.08 -0.64
N ASN A 266 -28.78 -23.17 -0.11
CA ASN A 266 -27.54 -22.74 -0.73
C ASN A 266 -26.40 -22.64 0.29
N GLU A 267 -25.21 -22.87 -0.20
CA GLU A 267 -23.99 -22.85 0.59
C GLU A 267 -22.92 -22.03 -0.12
N ARG A 268 -22.09 -21.30 0.65
CA ARG A 268 -20.92 -20.57 0.16
C ARG A 268 -19.77 -20.69 1.15
N ALA A 269 -18.65 -21.24 0.70
CA ALA A 269 -17.48 -21.42 1.54
C ALA A 269 -16.87 -20.07 1.98
N TYR A 270 -16.40 -20.04 3.21
CA TYR A 270 -15.49 -19.01 3.71
C TYR A 270 -14.05 -19.29 3.27
N GLU A 271 -13.17 -18.34 3.50
CA GLU A 271 -11.73 -18.50 3.27
C GLU A 271 -11.20 -19.58 4.23
N PRO A 272 -10.55 -20.64 3.72
CA PRO A 272 -10.09 -21.74 4.57
C PRO A 272 -8.90 -21.33 5.43
N ASP A 273 -8.71 -22.09 6.49
CA ASP A 273 -7.49 -22.02 7.32
C ASP A 273 -6.24 -22.16 6.48
N ASN A 274 -5.23 -21.36 6.80
CA ASN A 274 -3.97 -21.47 6.11
C ASN A 274 -2.77 -21.23 7.05
N ASN A 275 -1.64 -21.82 6.68
CA ASN A 275 -0.37 -21.64 7.34
C ASN A 275 0.66 -21.20 6.30
N PHE A 276 1.53 -20.29 6.72
CA PHE A 276 2.69 -19.88 5.95
C PHE A 276 3.93 -19.93 6.84
N HIS A 277 4.97 -20.57 6.34
CA HIS A 277 6.27 -20.68 7.00
C HIS A 277 7.37 -20.25 6.05
N GLN A 278 8.26 -19.39 6.50
CA GLN A 278 9.40 -18.92 5.73
C GLN A 278 10.65 -18.90 6.57
N LEU A 279 11.73 -19.41 6.00
CA LEU A 279 13.08 -19.26 6.52
C LEU A 279 13.90 -18.41 5.56
N SER A 280 14.61 -17.42 6.06
CA SER A 280 15.45 -16.55 5.25
C SER A 280 16.82 -16.37 5.87
N LEU A 281 17.85 -16.42 5.01
CA LEU A 281 19.21 -16.04 5.31
C LEU A 281 19.56 -14.83 4.47
N SER A 282 19.90 -13.71 5.10
CA SER A 282 20.36 -12.51 4.43
C SER A 282 21.72 -12.08 4.96
N GLY A 283 22.48 -11.39 4.13
CA GLY A 283 23.79 -10.93 4.53
C GLY A 283 24.28 -9.76 3.70
N GLN A 284 25.22 -9.04 4.29
CA GLN A 284 25.95 -7.98 3.64
C GLN A 284 27.44 -8.14 4.00
N TYR A 285 28.28 -7.95 3.00
CA TYR A 285 29.72 -7.91 3.17
C TYR A 285 30.30 -6.66 2.50
N ASN A 286 31.10 -5.92 3.27
CA ASN A 286 31.75 -4.70 2.79
C ASN A 286 33.27 -4.91 2.87
N TRP A 287 33.96 -4.67 1.76
CA TRP A 287 35.43 -4.74 1.69
C TRP A 287 35.95 -3.60 0.82
N ASP A 288 36.96 -2.93 1.28
CA ASP A 288 37.52 -1.74 0.62
C ASP A 288 36.40 -0.75 0.18
N ARG A 289 36.19 -0.66 -1.13
CA ARG A 289 35.18 0.22 -1.77
C ARG A 289 34.06 -0.59 -2.41
N GLN A 290 33.85 -1.79 -1.95
CA GLN A 290 32.83 -2.69 -2.53
C GLN A 290 31.88 -3.19 -1.45
N SER A 291 30.68 -3.51 -1.87
CA SER A 291 29.69 -4.17 -1.02
C SER A 291 28.95 -5.24 -1.80
N LEU A 292 28.67 -6.34 -1.15
CA LEU A 292 27.82 -7.42 -1.63
C LEU A 292 26.69 -7.61 -0.62
N THR A 293 25.46 -7.56 -1.07
CA THR A 293 24.28 -7.95 -0.28
C THR A 293 23.63 -9.14 -0.93
N GLY A 294 23.11 -10.06 -0.15
CA GLY A 294 22.41 -11.21 -0.68
C GLY A 294 21.37 -11.74 0.30
N ARG A 295 20.38 -12.41 -0.25
CA ARG A 295 19.36 -13.09 0.51
C ARG A 295 18.94 -14.36 -0.20
N VAL A 296 18.73 -15.41 0.58
CA VAL A 296 18.08 -16.64 0.14
C VAL A 296 16.92 -16.90 1.10
N LEU A 297 15.76 -17.20 0.57
CA LEU A 297 14.61 -17.59 1.36
C LEU A 297 13.92 -18.81 0.75
N THR A 298 13.37 -19.63 1.63
CA THR A 298 12.45 -20.69 1.27
C THR A 298 11.16 -20.51 2.07
N SER A 299 10.02 -20.78 1.44
CA SER A 299 8.73 -20.71 2.13
C SER A 299 7.79 -21.80 1.66
N GLN A 300 6.86 -22.17 2.54
CA GLN A 300 5.75 -23.07 2.28
C GLN A 300 4.46 -22.43 2.79
N ALA A 301 3.46 -22.38 1.92
CA ALA A 301 2.09 -22.02 2.25
C ALA A 301 1.21 -23.26 2.10
N THR A 302 0.41 -23.57 3.11
CA THR A 302 -0.55 -24.67 3.08
C THR A 302 -1.93 -24.18 3.45
N SER A 303 -2.95 -24.75 2.84
CA SER A 303 -4.35 -24.46 3.12
C SER A 303 -5.17 -25.73 2.97
N ASN A 304 -5.97 -26.05 3.97
CA ASN A 304 -6.90 -27.18 3.93
C ASN A 304 -8.31 -26.64 3.99
N GLY A 305 -9.18 -27.10 3.13
CA GLY A 305 -10.56 -26.69 3.10
C GLY A 305 -11.48 -27.76 2.49
N SER A 306 -12.72 -27.74 2.88
CA SER A 306 -13.75 -28.56 2.24
C SER A 306 -14.21 -27.86 0.96
N LEU A 307 -14.39 -28.62 -0.11
CA LEU A 307 -14.98 -28.16 -1.35
C LEU A 307 -16.50 -28.25 -1.24
N THR A 308 -17.18 -27.16 -1.58
CA THR A 308 -18.62 -27.10 -1.57
C THR A 308 -19.18 -27.19 -2.99
N ALA A 309 -20.20 -28.02 -3.20
CA ALA A 309 -20.86 -28.14 -4.49
C ALA A 309 -21.70 -26.89 -4.77
N PHE A 310 -21.41 -26.19 -5.86
CA PHE A 310 -22.22 -25.06 -6.31
C PHE A 310 -23.44 -25.59 -7.10
N ARG A 311 -24.67 -25.31 -6.64
CA ARG A 311 -25.92 -25.71 -7.29
C ARG A 311 -25.99 -27.22 -7.60
N ASN A 312 -25.58 -28.07 -6.67
CA ASN A 312 -25.53 -29.52 -6.85
C ASN A 312 -24.66 -29.99 -8.03
N ALA A 313 -23.71 -29.18 -8.48
CA ALA A 313 -22.73 -29.59 -9.47
C ALA A 313 -21.85 -30.69 -8.87
N PRO A 314 -21.67 -31.83 -9.58
CA PRO A 314 -20.81 -32.89 -9.07
C PRO A 314 -19.38 -32.39 -8.90
N ILE A 315 -18.85 -32.64 -7.71
CA ILE A 315 -17.42 -32.41 -7.39
C ILE A 315 -16.73 -33.77 -7.29
N THR A 316 -15.47 -33.83 -7.69
CA THR A 316 -14.73 -35.11 -7.74
C THR A 316 -14.11 -35.48 -6.40
N GLN A 317 -14.04 -34.54 -5.47
CA GLN A 317 -13.49 -34.70 -4.12
C GLN A 317 -14.09 -33.67 -3.16
N ASP A 318 -14.19 -34.07 -1.89
CA ASP A 318 -14.80 -33.24 -0.84
C ASP A 318 -13.76 -32.34 -0.15
N ASP A 319 -12.48 -32.74 -0.13
CA ASP A 319 -11.40 -32.02 0.51
C ASP A 319 -10.44 -31.47 -0.53
N PHE A 320 -9.83 -30.34 -0.20
CA PHE A 320 -8.79 -29.70 -0.97
C PHE A 320 -7.58 -29.43 -0.09
N HIS A 321 -6.43 -29.98 -0.49
CA HIS A 321 -5.15 -29.65 0.12
C HIS A 321 -4.35 -28.74 -0.81
N GLY A 322 -4.20 -27.49 -0.38
CA GLY A 322 -3.41 -26.48 -1.06
C GLY A 322 -1.99 -26.43 -0.51
N GLU A 323 -0.99 -26.59 -1.36
CA GLU A 323 0.41 -26.40 -1.00
C GLU A 323 1.16 -25.61 -2.07
N VAL A 324 1.83 -24.54 -1.65
CA VAL A 324 2.72 -23.75 -2.50
C VAL A 324 4.07 -23.60 -1.81
N SER A 325 5.13 -24.02 -2.48
CA SER A 325 6.50 -23.77 -2.04
C SER A 325 7.18 -22.72 -2.89
N THR A 326 8.05 -21.91 -2.28
CA THR A 326 8.82 -20.86 -2.98
C THR A 326 10.26 -20.92 -2.55
N LEU A 327 11.17 -20.87 -3.52
CA LEU A 327 12.59 -20.57 -3.33
C LEU A 327 12.89 -19.23 -3.99
N GLN A 328 13.53 -18.31 -3.27
CA GLN A 328 14.00 -17.06 -3.84
C GLN A 328 15.44 -16.80 -3.42
N ALA A 329 16.24 -16.35 -4.36
CA ALA A 329 17.60 -15.87 -4.11
C ALA A 329 17.79 -14.52 -4.80
N ASP A 330 18.36 -13.55 -4.10
CA ASP A 330 18.73 -12.26 -4.65
C ASP A 330 20.12 -11.86 -4.17
N ALA A 331 20.86 -11.20 -5.06
CA ALA A 331 22.18 -10.67 -4.77
C ALA A 331 22.39 -9.34 -5.47
N LYS A 332 23.09 -8.42 -4.81
CA LYS A 332 23.47 -7.13 -5.36
C LYS A 332 24.90 -6.79 -4.97
N TRP A 333 25.69 -6.50 -5.96
CA TRP A 333 27.05 -6.02 -5.79
C TRP A 333 27.16 -4.56 -6.22
N VAL A 334 27.94 -3.77 -5.46
CA VAL A 334 28.29 -2.39 -5.76
C VAL A 334 29.79 -2.22 -5.57
N GLY A 335 30.48 -1.78 -6.62
CA GLY A 335 31.92 -1.52 -6.60
C GLY A 335 32.24 -0.11 -7.04
N ARG A 336 33.06 0.60 -6.26
CA ARG A 336 33.55 1.96 -6.59
C ARG A 336 34.98 1.89 -7.10
N PHE A 337 35.18 2.33 -8.33
CA PHE A 337 36.48 2.30 -9.02
C PHE A 337 36.99 3.71 -9.20
N GLY A 338 38.04 4.04 -8.48
CA GLY A 338 38.54 5.41 -8.43
C GLY A 338 37.54 6.36 -7.74
N ARG A 339 37.47 7.59 -8.23
CA ARG A 339 36.59 8.65 -7.72
C ARG A 339 35.32 8.82 -8.52
N ASP A 340 35.31 8.31 -9.75
CA ASP A 340 34.32 8.72 -10.76
C ASP A 340 33.45 7.57 -11.27
N LEU A 341 33.85 6.31 -11.09
CA LEU A 341 33.10 5.17 -11.58
C LEU A 341 32.55 4.32 -10.43
N THR A 342 31.24 4.05 -10.47
CA THR A 342 30.58 3.04 -9.63
C THR A 342 29.88 2.04 -10.54
N LEU A 343 30.19 0.77 -10.37
CA LEU A 343 29.50 -0.34 -11.05
C LEU A 343 28.53 -1.02 -10.09
N ARG A 344 27.39 -1.42 -10.62
CA ARG A 344 26.38 -2.17 -9.90
C ARG A 344 25.95 -3.36 -10.73
N ALA A 345 25.87 -4.53 -10.09
CA ALA A 345 25.30 -5.73 -10.67
C ALA A 345 24.31 -6.34 -9.69
N GLY A 346 23.19 -6.80 -10.17
CA GLY A 346 22.17 -7.45 -9.36
C GLY A 346 21.55 -8.64 -10.08
N GLY A 347 20.99 -9.55 -9.30
CA GLY A 347 20.24 -10.69 -9.80
C GLY A 347 19.19 -11.14 -8.81
N GLU A 348 18.06 -11.61 -9.32
CA GLU A 348 16.97 -12.23 -8.57
C GLU A 348 16.54 -13.49 -9.30
N TYR A 349 16.41 -14.57 -8.55
CA TYR A 349 15.78 -15.81 -8.99
C TYR A 349 14.66 -16.17 -8.03
N ARG A 350 13.48 -16.48 -8.56
CA ARG A 350 12.33 -16.93 -7.77
C ARG A 350 11.66 -18.09 -8.47
N ASP A 351 11.54 -19.20 -7.76
CA ASP A 351 10.82 -20.39 -8.19
C ASP A 351 9.67 -20.67 -7.24
N ARG A 352 8.45 -20.66 -7.77
CA ARG A 352 7.21 -20.95 -7.06
C ARG A 352 6.62 -22.22 -7.63
N LYS A 353 6.46 -23.24 -6.81
CA LYS A 353 5.88 -24.54 -7.14
C LYS A 353 4.52 -24.70 -6.47
N ASP A 354 3.51 -24.97 -7.25
CA ASP A 354 2.16 -25.31 -6.82
C ASP A 354 2.03 -26.82 -6.75
N LYS A 355 1.98 -27.34 -5.53
CA LYS A 355 1.86 -28.77 -5.24
C LYS A 355 0.45 -29.13 -4.75
N SER A 356 -0.49 -28.19 -4.87
CA SER A 356 -1.87 -28.37 -4.45
C SER A 356 -2.55 -29.51 -5.21
N ASP A 357 -3.59 -30.05 -4.62
CA ASP A 357 -4.43 -31.09 -5.23
C ASP A 357 -5.02 -30.62 -6.55
N GLU A 358 -5.12 -31.54 -7.49
CA GLU A 358 -5.83 -31.33 -8.74
C GLU A 358 -7.28 -31.78 -8.56
N TYR A 359 -8.22 -30.95 -8.99
CA TYR A 359 -9.65 -31.30 -8.96
C TYR A 359 -10.35 -30.83 -10.23
N ALA A 360 -11.41 -31.54 -10.61
CA ALA A 360 -12.25 -31.15 -11.73
C ALA A 360 -13.63 -30.70 -11.24
N VAL A 361 -14.09 -29.55 -11.74
CA VAL A 361 -15.46 -29.06 -11.50
C VAL A 361 -16.11 -28.79 -12.86
N VAL A 362 -17.24 -29.49 -13.16
CA VAL A 362 -18.01 -29.27 -14.38
C VAL A 362 -17.14 -29.27 -15.64
N GLY A 363 -16.32 -30.33 -15.80
CA GLY A 363 -15.48 -30.51 -17.00
C GLY A 363 -14.26 -29.57 -17.10
N LYS A 364 -13.97 -28.79 -16.04
CA LYS A 364 -12.75 -27.98 -15.94
C LYS A 364 -11.84 -28.57 -14.89
N GLN A 365 -10.61 -28.86 -15.25
CA GLN A 365 -9.57 -29.30 -14.34
C GLN A 365 -8.77 -28.12 -13.83
N ARG A 366 -8.55 -28.07 -12.48
CA ARG A 366 -7.59 -27.12 -11.92
C ARG A 366 -6.18 -27.63 -12.26
N GLY A 367 -5.43 -26.83 -12.96
CA GLY A 367 -4.03 -27.14 -13.21
C GLY A 367 -3.10 -26.44 -12.22
N LYS A 368 -1.83 -26.82 -12.25
CA LYS A 368 -0.77 -26.27 -11.42
C LYS A 368 -0.31 -24.89 -11.89
N SER A 369 -0.10 -23.99 -10.96
CA SER A 369 0.28 -22.59 -11.23
C SER A 369 1.75 -22.35 -10.88
N ASP A 370 2.65 -23.17 -11.46
CA ASP A 370 4.09 -22.99 -11.32
C ASP A 370 4.55 -21.71 -12.01
N ARG A 371 5.49 -21.03 -11.36
CA ARG A 371 6.08 -19.82 -11.94
C ARG A 371 7.53 -19.65 -11.52
N THR A 372 8.39 -19.47 -12.52
CA THR A 372 9.79 -19.10 -12.35
C THR A 372 10.04 -17.70 -12.89
N ARG A 373 10.74 -16.89 -12.10
CA ARG A 373 11.17 -15.54 -12.52
C ARG A 373 12.66 -15.39 -12.30
N SER A 374 13.33 -14.85 -13.31
CA SER A 374 14.72 -14.44 -13.27
C SER A 374 14.86 -12.99 -13.65
N LYS A 375 15.70 -12.25 -12.92
CA LYS A 375 16.11 -10.88 -13.29
C LYS A 375 17.61 -10.75 -13.16
N ALA A 376 18.18 -9.96 -14.05
CA ALA A 376 19.57 -9.50 -13.97
C ALA A 376 19.62 -8.02 -14.31
N ASP A 377 20.39 -7.26 -13.56
CA ASP A 377 20.61 -5.84 -13.78
C ASP A 377 22.09 -5.48 -13.70
N LEU A 378 22.52 -4.63 -14.62
CA LEU A 378 23.86 -4.06 -14.68
C LEU A 378 23.73 -2.55 -14.83
N ALA A 379 24.48 -1.78 -14.07
CA ALA A 379 24.50 -0.34 -14.22
C ALA A 379 25.90 0.23 -13.92
N ALA A 380 26.23 1.31 -14.63
CA ALA A 380 27.43 2.08 -14.44
C ALA A 380 27.07 3.55 -14.16
N ASP A 381 27.52 4.05 -13.02
CA ASP A 381 27.45 5.45 -12.67
C ASP A 381 28.80 6.08 -12.96
N TYR A 382 28.84 7.10 -13.80
CA TYR A 382 30.06 7.81 -14.13
C TYR A 382 29.94 9.30 -13.84
N ARG A 383 30.86 9.81 -13.05
CA ARG A 383 30.95 11.24 -12.72
C ARG A 383 31.83 11.92 -13.77
N LEU A 384 31.20 12.55 -14.75
CA LEU A 384 31.92 13.31 -15.81
C LEU A 384 32.62 14.56 -15.25
N SER A 385 32.02 15.19 -14.24
CA SER A 385 32.55 16.33 -13.55
C SER A 385 31.98 16.43 -12.12
N ARG A 386 32.39 17.45 -11.36
CA ARG A 386 31.77 17.71 -10.04
C ARG A 386 30.28 17.99 -10.14
N SER A 387 29.83 18.49 -11.29
CA SER A 387 28.43 18.89 -11.52
C SER A 387 27.63 17.91 -12.35
N VAL A 388 28.27 16.96 -13.06
CA VAL A 388 27.59 16.06 -14.00
C VAL A 388 27.83 14.61 -13.65
N LYS A 389 26.74 13.88 -13.44
CA LYS A 389 26.73 12.42 -13.26
C LYS A 389 25.88 11.79 -14.35
N LEU A 390 26.39 10.76 -15.00
CA LEU A 390 25.65 9.90 -15.91
C LEU A 390 25.51 8.51 -15.32
N THR A 391 24.36 7.88 -15.55
CA THR A 391 24.12 6.49 -15.21
C THR A 391 23.54 5.79 -16.45
N THR A 392 24.18 4.73 -16.86
CA THR A 392 23.62 3.84 -17.90
C THR A 392 23.44 2.46 -17.33
N GLY A 393 22.46 1.72 -17.83
CA GLY A 393 22.25 0.36 -17.37
C GLY A 393 21.37 -0.47 -18.30
N TYR A 394 21.45 -1.77 -18.05
CA TYR A 394 20.67 -2.78 -18.72
C TYR A 394 20.00 -3.67 -17.69
N GLN A 395 18.74 -4.02 -17.96
CA GLN A 395 17.98 -4.96 -17.16
C GLN A 395 17.37 -6.03 -18.06
N TYR A 396 17.49 -7.28 -17.63
CA TYR A 396 16.84 -8.44 -18.21
C TYR A 396 15.84 -9.03 -17.20
N LYS A 397 14.66 -9.42 -17.66
CA LYS A 397 13.65 -10.09 -16.87
C LYS A 397 13.02 -11.20 -17.68
N ALA A 398 12.99 -12.42 -17.14
CA ALA A 398 12.29 -13.56 -17.70
C ALA A 398 11.26 -14.09 -16.71
N ASP A 399 10.07 -14.39 -17.18
CA ASP A 399 9.00 -15.04 -16.44
C ASP A 399 8.54 -16.29 -17.20
N GLN A 400 8.55 -17.45 -16.53
CA GLN A 400 7.98 -18.71 -17.01
C GLN A 400 6.78 -19.07 -16.14
N ARG A 401 5.68 -19.49 -16.75
CA ARG A 401 4.40 -19.78 -16.11
C ARG A 401 3.82 -21.04 -16.70
N GLU A 402 3.45 -22.01 -15.88
CA GLU A 402 2.86 -23.24 -16.39
C GLU A 402 1.42 -23.01 -16.90
N GLN A 403 0.63 -22.30 -16.12
CA GLN A 403 -0.73 -21.95 -16.49
C GLN A 403 -0.89 -20.47 -16.78
N ALA A 404 -0.62 -20.10 -18.01
CA ALA A 404 -0.94 -18.78 -18.55
C ALA A 404 -1.21 -18.90 -20.03
N ASP A 405 -1.95 -17.97 -20.58
CA ASP A 405 -2.20 -17.86 -22.02
C ASP A 405 -0.91 -17.72 -22.83
N ARG A 406 0.15 -17.20 -22.21
CA ARG A 406 1.54 -17.25 -22.66
C ARG A 406 2.44 -17.76 -21.54
N GLN A 407 3.19 -18.81 -21.81
CA GLN A 407 4.04 -19.42 -20.79
C GLN A 407 5.28 -18.59 -20.51
N ASP A 408 5.97 -18.18 -21.53
CA ASP A 408 7.24 -17.48 -21.40
C ASP A 408 7.10 -16.03 -21.81
N THR A 409 7.74 -15.15 -21.07
CA THR A 409 7.94 -13.76 -21.47
C THR A 409 9.32 -13.31 -21.01
N ASP A 410 10.04 -12.62 -21.89
CA ASP A 410 11.29 -11.95 -21.56
C ASP A 410 11.20 -10.45 -21.89
N GLU A 411 11.86 -9.66 -21.09
CA GLU A 411 11.88 -8.20 -21.23
C GLU A 411 13.31 -7.68 -21.07
N HIS A 412 13.75 -6.90 -22.06
CA HIS A 412 15.03 -6.21 -22.08
C HIS A 412 14.80 -4.72 -21.91
N THR A 413 15.52 -4.08 -21.00
CA THR A 413 15.42 -2.63 -20.77
C THR A 413 16.82 -2.01 -20.81
N LEU A 414 17.00 -1.01 -21.64
CA LEU A 414 18.15 -0.12 -21.63
C LEU A 414 17.75 1.25 -21.08
N PHE A 415 18.59 1.86 -20.26
CA PHE A 415 18.31 3.19 -19.77
C PHE A 415 19.56 4.06 -19.66
N LEU A 416 19.35 5.37 -19.81
CA LEU A 416 20.33 6.42 -19.57
C LEU A 416 19.70 7.44 -18.62
N LYS A 417 20.42 7.81 -17.54
CA LYS A 417 20.04 8.89 -16.63
C LYS A 417 21.17 9.92 -16.60
N GLY A 418 20.80 11.18 -16.64
CA GLY A 418 21.71 12.30 -16.44
C GLY A 418 21.30 13.10 -15.22
N ARG A 419 22.26 13.57 -14.44
CA ARG A 419 22.04 14.54 -13.37
C ARG A 419 23.06 15.64 -13.51
N TYR A 420 22.57 16.87 -13.56
CA TYR A 420 23.38 18.08 -13.58
C TYR A 420 23.09 18.92 -12.34
N ARG A 421 24.13 19.17 -11.57
CA ARG A 421 24.05 19.94 -10.32
C ARG A 421 25.26 20.87 -10.27
N PRO A 422 25.19 22.05 -10.93
CA PRO A 422 26.25 23.07 -10.86
C PRO A 422 26.37 23.63 -9.44
N ALA A 423 27.43 24.35 -9.19
CA ALA A 423 27.50 25.16 -7.98
C ALA A 423 26.39 26.23 -8.05
N GLY A 424 25.50 26.26 -7.06
CA GLY A 424 24.36 27.18 -7.00
C GLY A 424 23.01 26.50 -6.94
N ALA A 425 21.98 27.23 -7.30
CA ALA A 425 20.59 26.92 -7.02
C ALA A 425 19.93 25.86 -7.95
N LEU A 426 20.57 25.51 -9.07
CA LEU A 426 19.97 24.69 -10.13
C LEU A 426 20.29 23.21 -9.97
N GLN A 427 19.28 22.35 -10.12
CA GLN A 427 19.41 20.90 -10.25
C GLN A 427 18.57 20.44 -11.44
N LEU A 428 19.18 19.66 -12.33
CA LEU A 428 18.49 19.04 -13.47
C LEU A 428 18.71 17.54 -13.44
N GLY A 429 17.66 16.81 -13.65
CA GLY A 429 17.68 15.36 -13.83
C GLY A 429 16.94 14.94 -15.10
N GLY A 430 17.36 13.83 -15.71
CA GLY A 430 16.68 13.26 -16.85
C GLY A 430 16.90 11.76 -16.91
N LYS A 431 15.90 11.03 -17.42
CA LYS A 431 15.94 9.59 -17.71
C LYS A 431 15.33 9.33 -19.06
N LEU A 432 16.00 8.54 -19.86
CA LEU A 432 15.47 7.90 -21.06
C LEU A 432 15.58 6.40 -20.86
N ALA A 433 14.50 5.66 -21.11
CA ALA A 433 14.52 4.20 -21.09
C ALA A 433 13.77 3.65 -22.29
N TRP A 434 14.27 2.55 -22.81
CA TRP A 434 13.63 1.76 -23.84
C TRP A 434 13.58 0.32 -23.40
N SER A 435 12.39 -0.31 -23.54
CA SER A 435 12.17 -1.70 -23.16
C SER A 435 11.46 -2.42 -24.30
N THR A 436 11.86 -3.66 -24.55
CA THR A 436 11.15 -4.58 -25.43
C THR A 436 10.83 -5.85 -24.70
N ARG A 437 9.60 -6.30 -24.80
CA ARG A 437 9.13 -7.56 -24.23
C ARG A 437 8.60 -8.44 -25.33
N ASN A 438 9.02 -9.71 -25.31
CA ASN A 438 8.55 -10.76 -26.21
C ASN A 438 8.08 -11.95 -25.37
N GLY A 439 7.26 -12.81 -25.95
CA GLY A 439 6.79 -14.02 -25.30
C GLY A 439 6.64 -15.18 -26.28
N SER A 440 6.37 -16.37 -25.72
CA SER A 440 5.99 -17.55 -26.48
C SER A 440 4.65 -17.35 -27.19
N ASP A 441 4.26 -18.27 -28.06
CA ASP A 441 2.95 -18.25 -28.70
C ASP A 441 1.80 -18.29 -27.68
N TRP A 442 0.70 -17.66 -28.05
CA TRP A 442 -0.53 -17.69 -27.24
C TRP A 442 -1.15 -19.10 -27.28
N ARG A 443 -1.52 -19.58 -26.12
CA ARG A 443 -2.21 -20.85 -25.94
C ARG A 443 -3.70 -20.62 -25.80
N HIS A 444 -4.48 -21.43 -26.49
CA HIS A 444 -5.93 -21.45 -26.39
C HIS A 444 -6.38 -22.86 -26.06
N ASP A 445 -6.16 -23.30 -24.85
CA ASP A 445 -6.66 -24.58 -24.39
C ASP A 445 -7.90 -24.39 -23.52
N SER A 446 -9.06 -24.42 -24.17
CA SER A 446 -10.35 -24.32 -23.49
C SER A 446 -10.64 -25.51 -22.57
N ALA A 447 -10.03 -26.65 -22.79
CA ALA A 447 -10.21 -27.83 -21.96
C ALA A 447 -9.45 -27.72 -20.63
N ALA A 448 -8.28 -27.10 -20.63
CA ALA A 448 -7.50 -26.84 -19.42
C ALA A 448 -7.93 -25.56 -18.68
N GLY A 449 -8.94 -24.84 -19.17
CA GLY A 449 -9.37 -23.57 -18.58
C GLY A 449 -8.39 -22.41 -18.84
N ASN A 450 -7.43 -22.62 -19.74
CA ASN A 450 -6.41 -21.65 -20.11
C ASN A 450 -6.86 -20.84 -21.33
N GLY A 451 -7.02 -19.55 -21.10
CA GLY A 451 -7.20 -18.56 -22.13
C GLY A 451 -8.56 -18.49 -22.78
N SER A 452 -8.94 -17.29 -23.10
CA SER A 452 -10.04 -17.00 -24.01
C SER A 452 -9.46 -16.58 -25.35
N PRO A 453 -9.93 -17.13 -26.50
CA PRO A 453 -9.48 -16.68 -27.81
C PRO A 453 -9.78 -15.20 -28.06
N THR A 454 -10.63 -14.58 -27.22
CA THR A 454 -11.06 -13.19 -27.32
C THR A 454 -10.46 -12.27 -26.28
N LEU A 455 -9.60 -12.79 -25.38
CA LEU A 455 -8.94 -11.99 -24.35
C LEU A 455 -7.43 -12.14 -24.44
N ARG A 456 -6.73 -11.04 -24.66
CA ARG A 456 -5.26 -10.94 -24.55
C ARG A 456 -4.91 -10.11 -23.32
N GLN A 457 -4.17 -10.73 -22.43
CA GLN A 457 -3.74 -10.06 -21.20
C GLN A 457 -2.54 -9.16 -21.52
N PHE A 458 -2.69 -7.85 -21.36
CA PHE A 458 -1.68 -6.85 -21.74
C PHE A 458 -0.31 -7.06 -21.08
N TYR A 459 -0.27 -7.66 -19.87
CA TYR A 459 0.99 -7.92 -19.16
C TYR A 459 1.74 -9.15 -19.67
N LEU A 460 1.15 -9.92 -20.57
CA LEU A 460 1.77 -11.03 -21.29
C LEU A 460 2.10 -10.68 -22.75
N ALA A 461 1.45 -9.68 -23.32
CA ALA A 461 1.58 -9.31 -24.74
C ALA A 461 2.97 -8.74 -25.05
N ASP A 462 3.41 -8.92 -26.30
CA ASP A 462 4.61 -8.30 -26.81
C ASP A 462 4.46 -6.78 -26.82
N ARG A 463 5.51 -6.09 -26.37
CA ARG A 463 5.43 -4.66 -26.15
C ARG A 463 6.78 -3.97 -26.34
N ASP A 464 6.77 -2.87 -27.04
CA ASP A 464 7.85 -1.89 -26.98
C ASP A 464 7.41 -0.71 -26.12
N ARG A 465 8.30 -0.26 -25.23
CA ARG A 465 8.05 0.88 -24.34
C ARG A 465 9.18 1.88 -24.42
N VAL A 466 8.80 3.14 -24.55
CA VAL A 466 9.70 4.29 -24.39
C VAL A 466 9.24 5.10 -23.20
N GLU A 467 10.16 5.47 -22.32
CA GLU A 467 9.91 6.31 -21.14
C GLU A 467 10.90 7.46 -21.13
N LEU A 468 10.38 8.67 -20.96
CA LEU A 468 11.13 9.90 -20.75
C LEU A 468 10.68 10.52 -19.43
N ARG A 469 11.64 10.93 -18.59
CA ARG A 469 11.39 11.65 -17.35
C ARG A 469 12.40 12.77 -17.20
N GLY A 470 11.95 13.94 -16.76
CA GLY A 470 12.79 15.08 -16.46
C GLY A 470 12.43 15.71 -15.14
N ASP A 471 13.42 16.14 -14.38
CA ASP A 471 13.23 16.91 -13.15
C ASP A 471 14.09 18.17 -13.13
N LEU A 472 13.49 19.26 -12.68
CA LEU A 472 14.10 20.56 -12.47
C LEU A 472 13.87 20.99 -11.02
N GLY A 473 14.94 21.17 -10.27
CA GLY A 473 14.89 21.81 -8.95
C GLY A 473 15.60 23.15 -9.02
N TYR A 474 15.01 24.19 -8.45
CA TYR A 474 15.60 25.51 -8.39
C TYR A 474 15.34 26.19 -7.05
N GLN A 475 16.43 26.67 -6.43
CA GLN A 475 16.37 27.45 -5.20
C GLN A 475 16.47 28.93 -5.57
N PHE A 476 15.35 29.65 -5.47
CA PHE A 476 15.26 31.08 -5.84
C PHE A 476 15.92 31.97 -4.80
N SER A 477 15.81 31.58 -3.53
CA SER A 477 16.43 32.27 -2.38
C SER A 477 16.68 31.24 -1.27
N GLU A 478 17.25 31.67 -0.14
CA GLU A 478 17.42 30.82 1.05
C GLU A 478 16.08 30.30 1.58
N GLY A 479 14.99 31.05 1.37
CA GLY A 479 13.66 30.70 1.84
C GLY A 479 12.70 30.17 0.75
N MET A 480 13.12 30.08 -0.53
CA MET A 480 12.23 29.69 -1.62
C MET A 480 12.86 28.66 -2.54
N ASP A 481 12.23 27.51 -2.68
CA ASP A 481 12.59 26.50 -3.66
C ASP A 481 11.38 25.99 -4.43
N ALA A 482 11.64 25.54 -5.65
CA ALA A 482 10.66 24.85 -6.47
C ALA A 482 11.25 23.60 -7.11
N ARG A 483 10.42 22.59 -7.25
CA ARG A 483 10.70 21.38 -8.01
C ARG A 483 9.59 21.13 -9.02
N LEU A 484 10.00 20.90 -10.26
CA LEU A 484 9.14 20.49 -11.36
C LEU A 484 9.61 19.13 -11.88
N GLU A 485 8.72 18.17 -11.98
CA GLU A 485 8.98 16.87 -12.58
C GLU A 485 7.97 16.62 -13.69
N GLY A 486 8.45 16.14 -14.85
CA GLY A 486 7.61 15.74 -15.96
C GLY A 486 7.97 14.33 -16.42
N TRP A 487 6.98 13.56 -16.85
CA TRP A 487 7.19 12.24 -17.43
C TRP A 487 6.29 12.00 -18.63
N TRP A 488 6.77 11.13 -19.47
CA TRP A 488 6.02 10.61 -20.61
C TRP A 488 6.46 9.18 -20.86
N ALA A 489 5.49 8.29 -21.04
CA ALA A 489 5.71 6.90 -21.40
C ALA A 489 4.71 6.48 -22.46
N ARG A 490 5.17 5.67 -23.41
CA ARG A 490 4.34 5.05 -24.44
C ARG A 490 4.66 3.57 -24.53
N ASP A 491 3.59 2.78 -24.52
CA ASP A 491 3.58 1.35 -24.75
C ASP A 491 2.93 1.07 -26.10
N ASP A 492 3.65 0.43 -27.01
CA ASP A 492 3.15 -0.08 -28.29
C ASP A 492 3.09 -1.61 -28.20
N TYR A 493 1.89 -2.18 -28.34
CA TYR A 493 1.67 -3.62 -28.29
C TYR A 493 1.62 -4.17 -29.69
N LYS A 494 2.32 -5.29 -29.92
CA LYS A 494 2.56 -5.83 -31.28
C LYS A 494 1.43 -6.71 -31.84
N GLU A 495 0.40 -6.97 -31.04
CA GLU A 495 -0.74 -7.80 -31.42
C GLU A 495 -2.00 -6.93 -31.55
N PRO A 496 -2.23 -6.33 -32.75
CA PRO A 496 -3.26 -5.32 -32.93
C PRO A 496 -4.70 -5.87 -32.98
N ASP A 497 -4.88 -7.17 -33.29
CA ASP A 497 -6.21 -7.69 -33.59
C ASP A 497 -7.10 -7.83 -32.34
N ILE A 498 -6.54 -8.22 -31.21
CA ILE A 498 -7.25 -8.41 -29.94
C ILE A 498 -6.36 -7.97 -28.78
N GLY A 499 -6.93 -7.28 -27.80
CA GLY A 499 -6.24 -6.84 -26.60
C GLY A 499 -5.74 -5.40 -26.70
N ARG A 500 -4.85 -5.02 -25.81
CA ARG A 500 -4.33 -3.65 -25.75
C ARG A 500 -3.42 -3.39 -26.96
N SER A 501 -3.68 -2.31 -27.67
CA SER A 501 -2.88 -1.87 -28.82
C SER A 501 -1.89 -0.76 -28.43
N GLU A 502 -2.31 0.19 -27.58
CA GLU A 502 -1.48 1.31 -27.13
C GLU A 502 -1.74 1.64 -25.68
N GLY A 503 -0.71 2.10 -24.97
CA GLY A 503 -0.80 2.76 -23.67
C GLY A 503 0.03 4.02 -23.64
N LYS A 504 -0.49 5.09 -23.04
CA LYS A 504 0.25 6.34 -22.79
C LYS A 504 0.04 6.77 -21.36
N ASP A 505 1.10 7.26 -20.74
CA ASP A 505 1.08 7.85 -19.39
C ASP A 505 2.01 9.05 -19.41
N TYR A 506 1.47 10.23 -19.14
CA TYR A 506 2.27 11.44 -19.04
C TYR A 506 1.70 12.37 -17.98
N GLY A 507 2.56 13.17 -17.40
CA GLY A 507 2.14 14.07 -16.35
C GLY A 507 3.20 15.07 -15.95
N LEU A 508 2.79 15.90 -15.01
CA LEU A 508 3.57 17.00 -14.46
C LEU A 508 3.32 17.13 -12.96
N ASP A 509 4.39 17.17 -12.18
CA ASP A 509 4.39 17.49 -10.75
C ASP A 509 5.08 18.81 -10.51
N LEU A 510 4.46 19.66 -9.72
CA LEU A 510 5.05 20.91 -9.22
C LEU A 510 4.99 20.93 -7.70
N THR A 511 6.09 21.27 -7.08
CA THR A 511 6.16 21.59 -5.65
C THR A 511 6.87 22.92 -5.48
N LEU A 512 6.30 23.80 -4.66
CA LEU A 512 6.88 25.09 -4.29
C LEU A 512 6.84 25.20 -2.77
N ASN A 513 7.98 25.50 -2.17
CA ASN A 513 8.11 25.79 -0.74
C ASN A 513 8.58 27.23 -0.58
N GLN A 514 7.98 27.96 0.34
CA GLN A 514 8.32 29.34 0.65
C GLN A 514 8.36 29.58 2.15
N GLN A 515 9.50 29.98 2.65
CA GLN A 515 9.65 30.62 3.94
C GLN A 515 9.56 32.14 3.71
N PHE A 516 8.48 32.76 4.16
CA PHE A 516 8.27 34.20 3.96
C PHE A 516 9.09 35.02 4.97
N ASP A 517 9.12 34.55 6.22
CA ASP A 517 9.90 35.07 7.32
C ASP A 517 10.14 33.96 8.37
N ASP A 518 10.73 34.27 9.51
CA ASP A 518 11.05 33.30 10.58
C ASP A 518 9.80 32.57 11.14
N ASN A 519 8.62 33.15 10.98
CA ASN A 519 7.39 32.66 11.54
C ASN A 519 6.37 32.15 10.50
N LEU A 520 6.42 32.65 9.24
CA LEU A 520 5.47 32.28 8.21
C LEU A 520 6.12 31.46 7.11
N SER A 521 5.59 30.27 6.91
CA SER A 521 5.95 29.37 5.81
C SER A 521 4.73 28.88 5.06
N GLY A 522 4.93 28.54 3.81
CA GLY A 522 3.87 27.96 2.98
C GLY A 522 4.44 26.98 1.96
N HIS A 523 3.58 26.14 1.48
CA HIS A 523 3.86 25.23 0.37
C HIS A 523 2.69 25.16 -0.59
N LEU A 524 3.01 24.83 -1.84
CA LEU A 524 2.03 24.54 -2.89
C LEU A 524 2.50 23.32 -3.65
N PHE A 525 1.59 22.42 -3.97
CA PHE A 525 1.86 21.31 -4.86
C PHE A 525 0.73 21.14 -5.90
N SER A 526 1.12 20.58 -7.04
CA SER A 526 0.20 20.20 -8.11
C SER A 526 0.68 18.91 -8.76
N ASN A 527 -0.25 18.00 -9.00
CA ASN A 527 -0.05 16.82 -9.84
C ASN A 527 -1.10 16.84 -10.95
N LEU A 528 -0.64 16.71 -12.19
CA LEU A 528 -1.47 16.58 -13.38
C LEU A 528 -1.04 15.32 -14.11
N GLN A 529 -1.96 14.38 -14.34
CA GLN A 529 -1.65 13.12 -15.02
C GLN A 529 -2.74 12.77 -16.02
N TRP A 530 -2.31 12.25 -17.15
CA TRP A 530 -3.16 11.72 -18.22
C TRP A 530 -2.71 10.32 -18.59
N ILE A 531 -3.64 9.38 -18.51
CA ILE A 531 -3.42 7.99 -18.85
C ILE A 531 -4.38 7.62 -19.99
N THR A 532 -3.86 7.05 -21.06
CA THR A 532 -4.69 6.56 -22.16
C THR A 532 -4.37 5.11 -22.44
N SER A 533 -5.40 4.31 -22.66
CA SER A 533 -5.28 2.90 -23.01
C SER A 533 -6.24 2.57 -24.14
N SER A 534 -5.72 2.15 -25.28
CA SER A 534 -6.53 1.67 -26.42
C SER A 534 -6.50 0.15 -26.47
N GLN A 535 -7.65 -0.45 -26.78
CA GLN A 535 -7.82 -1.90 -26.81
C GLN A 535 -8.76 -2.30 -27.95
N ASN A 536 -8.40 -3.36 -28.64
CA ASN A 536 -9.24 -4.00 -29.65
C ASN A 536 -9.96 -5.21 -29.04
N HIS A 537 -11.21 -5.40 -29.40
CA HIS A 537 -12.09 -6.45 -28.91
C HIS A 537 -12.61 -7.29 -30.07
N ALA A 538 -12.80 -8.57 -29.79
CA ALA A 538 -13.53 -9.48 -30.66
C ALA A 538 -14.76 -9.99 -29.91
N TYR A 539 -15.87 -10.16 -30.62
CA TYR A 539 -17.11 -10.68 -30.06
C TYR A 539 -17.31 -12.14 -30.49
N THR A 540 -17.53 -13.04 -29.52
CA THR A 540 -17.69 -14.49 -29.73
C THR A 540 -19.15 -14.92 -29.73
N GLY A 541 -20.00 -14.37 -30.48
CA GLY A 541 -21.41 -14.75 -30.42
C GLY A 541 -22.14 -14.69 -31.75
N ALA A 542 -21.47 -14.21 -32.78
CA ALA A 542 -22.01 -14.10 -34.13
C ALA A 542 -21.10 -14.77 -35.14
N PRO A 543 -21.66 -15.36 -36.21
CA PRO A 543 -20.88 -15.99 -37.28
C PRO A 543 -19.90 -15.02 -37.96
N ASP A 544 -20.21 -13.71 -37.91
CA ASP A 544 -19.37 -12.64 -38.44
C ASP A 544 -18.80 -11.84 -37.27
N TRP A 545 -17.54 -12.02 -37.03
CA TRP A 545 -16.78 -11.23 -36.05
C TRP A 545 -16.88 -9.75 -36.39
N ASP A 546 -17.55 -9.00 -35.55
CA ASP A 546 -17.64 -7.56 -35.70
C ASP A 546 -16.69 -6.88 -34.67
N PRO A 547 -15.40 -6.71 -35.02
CA PRO A 547 -14.41 -6.16 -34.13
C PRO A 547 -14.74 -4.69 -33.83
N TYR A 548 -14.54 -4.31 -32.58
CA TYR A 548 -14.65 -2.93 -32.13
C TYR A 548 -13.44 -2.56 -31.27
N SER A 549 -13.18 -1.27 -31.13
CA SER A 549 -12.11 -0.77 -30.28
C SER A 549 -12.67 0.14 -29.20
N THR A 550 -11.97 0.17 -28.08
CA THR A 550 -12.23 1.11 -26.98
C THR A 550 -10.95 1.88 -26.66
N ALA A 551 -11.12 3.16 -26.33
CA ALA A 551 -10.08 3.99 -25.75
C ALA A 551 -10.56 4.50 -24.38
N VAL A 552 -9.83 4.17 -23.33
CA VAL A 552 -10.05 4.69 -21.99
C VAL A 552 -9.04 5.80 -21.73
N ARG A 553 -9.52 6.94 -21.27
CA ARG A 553 -8.70 8.11 -20.91
C ARG A 553 -9.02 8.51 -19.49
N ASP A 554 -7.99 8.52 -18.65
CA ASP A 554 -8.08 9.01 -17.27
C ASP A 554 -7.31 10.32 -17.16
N GLU A 555 -7.96 11.31 -16.59
CA GLU A 555 -7.39 12.62 -16.25
C GLU A 555 -7.41 12.77 -14.74
N ILE A 556 -6.26 13.01 -14.13
CA ILE A 556 -6.12 13.17 -12.70
C ILE A 556 -5.47 14.51 -12.41
N THR A 557 -6.14 15.32 -11.60
CA THR A 557 -5.65 16.62 -11.14
C THR A 557 -5.66 16.63 -9.62
N THR A 558 -4.53 16.95 -9.02
CA THR A 558 -4.43 17.21 -7.58
C THR A 558 -3.74 18.54 -7.36
N LEU A 559 -4.33 19.39 -6.53
CA LEU A 559 -3.78 20.67 -6.14
C LEU A 559 -3.80 20.77 -4.63
N GLY A 560 -2.79 21.35 -4.02
CA GLY A 560 -2.79 21.60 -2.59
C GLY A 560 -1.94 22.79 -2.22
N LEU A 561 -2.34 23.43 -1.14
CA LEU A 561 -1.60 24.54 -0.54
C LEU A 561 -1.68 24.44 0.99
N GLY A 562 -0.60 24.86 1.64
CA GLY A 562 -0.58 24.92 3.10
C GLY A 562 0.17 26.16 3.57
N LEU A 563 -0.24 26.66 4.72
CA LEU A 563 0.34 27.81 5.41
C LEU A 563 0.52 27.49 6.89
N THR A 564 1.66 27.86 7.43
CA THR A 564 1.94 27.74 8.87
C THR A 564 2.49 29.07 9.38
N GLN A 565 1.83 29.61 10.41
CA GLN A 565 2.22 30.83 11.10
C GLN A 565 2.56 30.52 12.55
N LYS A 566 3.82 30.61 12.97
CA LYS A 566 4.28 30.22 14.32
C LYS A 566 3.96 31.21 15.43
N LYS A 567 3.98 32.47 15.19
CA LYS A 567 3.69 33.53 16.18
C LYS A 567 2.62 34.46 15.64
N ALA A 568 1.41 33.91 15.51
CA ALA A 568 0.29 34.69 15.03
C ALA A 568 -0.07 35.82 15.99
N PHE A 569 -0.26 37.02 15.46
CA PHE A 569 -0.64 38.22 16.22
C PHE A 569 0.36 38.57 17.36
N ASP A 570 1.67 38.28 17.14
CA ASP A 570 2.75 38.49 18.14
C ASP A 570 2.51 37.76 19.47
N ARG A 571 1.83 36.63 19.41
CA ARG A 571 1.54 35.75 20.55
C ARG A 571 2.17 34.38 20.35
N ASP A 572 2.29 33.61 21.42
CA ASP A 572 2.70 32.20 21.36
C ASP A 572 1.54 31.33 20.81
N LEU A 573 1.05 31.70 19.61
CA LEU A 573 -0.01 31.06 18.89
C LEU A 573 0.51 30.59 17.54
N GLU A 574 0.47 29.28 17.30
CA GLU A 574 0.76 28.68 16.00
C GLU A 574 -0.55 28.34 15.29
N LEU A 575 -0.66 28.75 14.04
CA LEU A 575 -1.78 28.46 13.15
C LEU A 575 -1.27 27.67 11.95
N GLY A 576 -1.95 26.57 11.64
CA GLY A 576 -1.72 25.81 10.41
C GLY A 576 -3.02 25.65 9.62
N LEU A 577 -2.92 25.73 8.32
CA LEU A 577 -4.04 25.52 7.40
C LEU A 577 -3.53 24.83 6.15
N ASP A 578 -4.12 23.67 5.81
CA ASP A 578 -3.86 22.89 4.62
C ASP A 578 -5.15 22.67 3.85
N TYR A 579 -5.09 22.92 2.56
CA TYR A 579 -6.18 22.63 1.64
C TYR A 579 -5.67 21.77 0.50
N SER A 580 -6.46 20.76 0.13
CA SER A 580 -6.22 19.97 -1.07
C SER A 580 -7.50 19.72 -1.86
N PHE A 581 -7.34 19.72 -3.17
CA PHE A 581 -8.35 19.40 -4.16
C PHE A 581 -7.86 18.26 -5.03
N ALA A 582 -8.67 17.23 -5.22
CA ALA A 582 -8.42 16.16 -6.18
C ALA A 582 -9.63 16.00 -7.11
N TYR A 583 -9.35 15.83 -8.40
CA TYR A 583 -10.33 15.58 -9.43
C TYR A 583 -9.86 14.45 -10.34
N GLY A 584 -10.70 13.47 -10.53
CA GLY A 584 -10.51 12.38 -11.46
C GLY A 584 -11.62 12.36 -12.50
N ARG A 585 -11.28 12.12 -13.77
CA ARG A 585 -12.22 11.90 -14.85
C ARG A 585 -11.78 10.71 -15.68
N GLY A 586 -12.63 9.71 -15.81
CA GLY A 586 -12.49 8.58 -16.69
C GLY A 586 -13.47 8.68 -17.86
N LYS A 587 -12.95 8.66 -19.09
CA LYS A 587 -13.73 8.67 -20.31
C LYS A 587 -13.48 7.40 -21.12
N THR A 588 -14.55 6.75 -21.57
CA THR A 588 -14.46 5.58 -22.45
C THR A 588 -15.10 5.92 -23.79
N ASP A 589 -14.29 5.91 -24.85
CA ASP A 589 -14.73 6.03 -26.23
C ASP A 589 -14.77 4.64 -26.88
N ALA A 590 -15.91 4.23 -27.41
CA ALA A 590 -16.06 2.97 -28.15
C ALA A 590 -16.28 3.25 -29.65
N SER A 591 -15.64 2.47 -30.52
CA SER A 591 -15.79 2.63 -31.97
C SER A 591 -17.17 2.22 -32.48
N LYS A 592 -17.93 1.45 -31.70
CA LYS A 592 -19.28 0.99 -31.99
C LYS A 592 -20.13 0.96 -30.72
N GLY A 593 -21.39 1.36 -30.85
CA GLY A 593 -22.50 0.92 -30.05
C GLY A 593 -22.91 1.79 -28.89
N TYR A 594 -22.02 2.30 -28.05
CA TYR A 594 -22.42 2.99 -26.83
C TYR A 594 -21.61 4.24 -26.57
N ASP A 595 -22.32 5.30 -26.21
CA ASP A 595 -21.74 6.51 -25.65
C ASP A 595 -21.73 6.32 -24.12
N TYR A 596 -20.55 6.02 -23.56
CA TYR A 596 -20.41 5.81 -22.12
C TYR A 596 -20.33 7.17 -21.43
N PRO A 597 -21.14 7.40 -20.38
CA PRO A 597 -21.00 8.60 -19.57
C PRO A 597 -19.61 8.68 -18.92
N ASP A 598 -19.13 9.88 -18.66
CA ASP A 598 -17.89 10.08 -17.94
C ASP A 598 -18.03 9.59 -16.49
N LEU A 599 -16.98 8.90 -16.00
CA LEU A 599 -16.80 8.60 -14.58
C LEU A 599 -16.06 9.79 -13.96
N THR A 600 -16.58 10.38 -12.91
CA THR A 600 -15.91 11.53 -12.25
C THR A 600 -15.82 11.32 -10.75
N SER A 601 -14.69 11.71 -10.17
CA SER A 601 -14.54 11.82 -8.72
C SER A 601 -13.99 13.19 -8.35
N LYS A 602 -14.46 13.75 -7.23
CA LYS A 602 -14.09 15.08 -6.77
C LYS A 602 -13.95 15.09 -5.27
N GLN A 603 -12.82 15.58 -4.77
CA GLN A 603 -12.56 15.66 -3.35
C GLN A 603 -12.01 17.03 -2.98
N HIS A 604 -12.57 17.63 -1.93
CA HIS A 604 -12.01 18.79 -1.25
C HIS A 604 -11.69 18.40 0.20
N ARG A 605 -10.52 18.75 0.66
CA ARG A 605 -10.10 18.56 2.04
C ARG A 605 -9.52 19.86 2.58
N LEU A 606 -10.00 20.28 3.73
CA LEU A 606 -9.47 21.39 4.50
C LEU A 606 -9.10 20.87 5.89
N GLU A 607 -7.86 21.08 6.30
CA GLU A 607 -7.37 20.78 7.63
C GLU A 607 -6.76 22.03 8.23
N GLY A 608 -7.08 22.31 9.49
CA GLY A 608 -6.53 23.46 10.19
C GLY A 608 -6.33 23.17 11.65
N TYR A 609 -5.39 23.88 12.24
CA TYR A 609 -5.19 23.86 13.67
C TYR A 609 -4.77 25.22 14.21
N ALA A 610 -5.07 25.42 15.50
CA ALA A 610 -4.56 26.52 16.30
C ALA A 610 -3.95 25.93 17.58
N LEU A 611 -2.68 26.18 17.82
CA LEU A 611 -1.96 25.74 19.03
C LEU A 611 -1.54 26.99 19.81
N TYR A 612 -2.16 27.20 20.96
CA TYR A 612 -1.89 28.32 21.85
C TYR A 612 -1.13 27.86 23.09
N GLN A 613 0.08 28.36 23.26
CA GLN A 613 0.93 28.09 24.42
C GLN A 613 0.48 28.99 25.59
N LEU A 614 -0.13 28.40 26.62
CA LEU A 614 -0.56 29.11 27.82
C LEU A 614 0.60 29.36 28.79
N THR A 615 1.43 28.33 28.97
CA THR A 615 2.65 28.35 29.76
C THR A 615 3.68 27.43 29.09
N LYS A 616 4.89 27.35 29.60
CA LYS A 616 5.89 26.39 29.09
C LYS A 616 5.42 24.93 29.13
N GLN A 617 4.46 24.61 29.99
CA GLN A 617 3.96 23.25 30.23
C GLN A 617 2.55 23.02 29.67
N HIS A 618 1.74 24.07 29.50
CA HIS A 618 0.35 23.96 29.15
C HIS A 618 0.06 24.60 27.79
N SER A 619 -0.62 23.88 26.91
CA SER A 619 -1.09 24.40 25.63
C SER A 619 -2.54 24.00 25.40
N LEU A 620 -3.24 24.81 24.61
CA LEU A 620 -4.54 24.47 24.06
C LEU A 620 -4.38 24.29 22.56
N ARG A 621 -4.92 23.20 22.05
CA ARG A 621 -4.94 22.90 20.62
C ARG A 621 -6.38 22.78 20.14
N TRP A 622 -6.72 23.49 19.09
CA TRP A 622 -7.96 23.35 18.35
C TRP A 622 -7.66 22.79 16.98
N ASP A 623 -8.30 21.71 16.61
CA ASP A 623 -8.19 21.04 15.32
C ASP A 623 -9.53 21.13 14.57
N VAL A 624 -9.47 21.37 13.29
CA VAL A 624 -10.62 21.42 12.38
C VAL A 624 -10.29 20.60 11.13
N ARG A 625 -11.24 19.81 10.68
CA ARG A 625 -11.18 19.12 9.41
C ARG A 625 -12.54 19.19 8.70
N TYR A 626 -12.51 19.50 7.43
CA TYR A 626 -13.64 19.42 6.52
C TYR A 626 -13.26 18.60 5.31
N GLU A 627 -14.16 17.72 4.88
CA GLU A 627 -13.95 16.92 3.69
C GLU A 627 -15.27 16.80 2.91
N TYR A 628 -15.19 17.06 1.63
CA TYR A 628 -16.26 16.86 0.66
C TYR A 628 -15.78 15.89 -0.40
N PHE A 629 -16.55 14.85 -0.67
CA PHE A 629 -16.29 13.87 -1.72
C PHE A 629 -17.55 13.66 -2.56
N GLN A 630 -17.37 13.61 -3.86
CA GLN A 630 -18.42 13.29 -4.81
C GLN A 630 -17.87 12.29 -5.83
N ASP A 631 -18.66 11.26 -6.13
CA ASP A 631 -18.35 10.22 -7.10
C ASP A 631 -19.54 10.01 -8.03
N VAL A 632 -19.30 10.05 -9.34
CA VAL A 632 -20.33 9.82 -10.37
C VAL A 632 -19.92 8.59 -11.17
N ASP A 633 -20.65 7.48 -10.94
CA ASP A 633 -20.47 6.22 -11.64
C ASP A 633 -21.81 5.73 -12.18
N TYR A 634 -21.92 5.62 -13.49
CA TYR A 634 -23.15 5.17 -14.15
C TYR A 634 -23.49 3.70 -13.85
N LEU A 635 -22.53 2.88 -13.38
CA LEU A 635 -22.76 1.48 -13.01
C LEU A 635 -23.73 1.33 -11.83
N TYR A 636 -23.93 2.39 -11.06
CA TYR A 636 -24.84 2.40 -9.92
C TYR A 636 -26.27 2.81 -10.29
N THR A 637 -26.48 3.32 -11.49
CA THR A 637 -27.77 3.86 -11.90
C THR A 637 -28.81 2.74 -12.07
N GLY A 638 -29.87 2.78 -11.27
CA GLY A 638 -31.00 1.86 -11.35
C GLY A 638 -30.90 0.59 -10.50
N GLU A 639 -29.77 0.37 -9.81
CA GLU A 639 -29.55 -0.83 -8.97
C GLU A 639 -29.80 -0.58 -7.47
N GLU A 640 -30.07 0.66 -7.07
CA GLU A 640 -30.26 1.05 -5.65
C GLU A 640 -31.42 0.31 -4.99
N ARG A 641 -32.45 -0.06 -5.76
CA ARG A 641 -33.59 -0.80 -5.23
C ARG A 641 -33.16 -2.11 -4.56
N ASN A 642 -32.24 -2.82 -5.17
CA ASN A 642 -31.85 -4.16 -4.75
C ASN A 642 -30.51 -4.18 -3.98
N LEU A 643 -29.64 -3.23 -4.24
CA LEU A 643 -28.28 -3.20 -3.69
C LEU A 643 -28.13 -2.21 -2.52
N GLY A 644 -29.10 -1.30 -2.35
CA GLY A 644 -29.06 -0.24 -1.36
C GLY A 644 -28.46 1.04 -1.89
N ASN A 645 -28.09 1.95 -1.00
CA ASN A 645 -27.44 3.20 -1.36
C ASN A 645 -26.02 2.91 -1.87
N LEU A 646 -25.80 3.07 -3.16
CA LEU A 646 -24.52 2.91 -3.84
C LEU A 646 -23.76 4.23 -3.96
N ASN A 647 -24.37 5.33 -3.57
CA ASN A 647 -23.75 6.65 -3.59
C ASN A 647 -22.58 6.69 -2.61
N GLN A 648 -21.42 7.13 -3.11
CA GLN A 648 -20.20 7.30 -2.35
C GLN A 648 -19.98 8.74 -1.88
N ASP A 649 -20.90 9.64 -2.21
CA ASP A 649 -20.80 11.05 -1.85
C ASP A 649 -20.86 11.24 -0.34
N TYR A 650 -20.08 12.19 0.15
CA TYR A 650 -20.14 12.59 1.54
C TYR A 650 -19.65 14.03 1.75
N ASN A 651 -20.14 14.60 2.84
CA ASN A 651 -19.78 15.90 3.35
C ASN A 651 -19.61 15.79 4.86
N GLY A 652 -18.38 15.85 5.32
CA GLY A 652 -18.07 15.60 6.73
C GLY A 652 -17.20 16.68 7.33
N TYR A 653 -17.39 16.98 8.62
CA TYR A 653 -16.50 17.82 9.38
C TYR A 653 -16.22 17.26 10.76
N PHE A 654 -15.05 17.60 11.24
CA PHE A 654 -14.57 17.27 12.57
C PHE A 654 -13.98 18.50 13.22
N THR A 655 -14.22 18.69 14.50
CA THR A 655 -13.54 19.70 15.30
C THR A 655 -13.26 19.16 16.69
N ALA A 656 -12.10 19.51 17.23
CA ALA A 656 -11.71 19.09 18.58
C ALA A 656 -10.90 20.16 19.27
N VAL A 657 -11.10 20.29 20.58
CA VAL A 657 -10.26 21.10 21.46
C VAL A 657 -9.57 20.16 22.45
N SER A 658 -8.26 20.28 22.54
CA SER A 658 -7.43 19.47 23.43
C SER A 658 -6.56 20.36 24.30
N TRP A 659 -6.51 20.04 25.57
CA TRP A 659 -5.51 20.56 26.49
C TRP A 659 -4.31 19.63 26.48
N LEU A 660 -3.12 20.19 26.31
CA LEU A 660 -1.86 19.47 26.25
C LEU A 660 -1.02 19.87 27.46
N TYR A 661 -0.43 18.89 28.12
CA TYR A 661 0.51 19.10 29.22
C TYR A 661 1.83 18.43 28.94
N LYS A 662 2.90 19.21 28.93
CA LYS A 662 4.27 18.78 28.70
C LYS A 662 5.07 18.86 30.00
N PHE A 663 5.77 17.79 30.37
CA PHE A 663 6.59 17.68 31.57
C PHE A 663 7.97 17.07 31.30
#